data_21fcb2cb4a6ce2139ef164084e81877d
#
_entry.id   21fcb2cb4a6ce2139ef164084e81877d
#
_cell.length_a   1.000
_cell.length_b   1.000
_cell.length_c   1.000
_cell.angle_alpha   90.00
_cell.angle_beta   90.00
_cell.angle_gamma   90.00
#
_symmetry.space_group_name_H-M   'P 1'
#
loop_
_entity.id
_entity.type
_entity.pdbx_description
1 polymer ?
#
loop_
_entity_poly.entity_id
_entity_poly.type
_entity_poly.pdbx_seq_one_letter_code
_entity_poly.pdbx_strand_id
1 'polypeptide(L)'
;MILGKVALAALAFASSVTAETHVQPAVQPGGDIPPVFRPVAPIPKGGDIPQRFNAPRGEFQYVRREVRIPMRDGAKLYAVLIIPRQAGKFPIMLDRTPYSADKSTERGGFGPLPENILSPLGAELVRAGYIVAVEDVRGKYKSDGEYVMNRPLKGPLNPTQVDHSTDAYDTIDWLVKNVPESNGRVGSFGTSYDGFTALMTLVNPHPALKASVPINPMVDVWKGDDWFHNGAFRQEMIGYVYGQTANKKSEEEWFSSAYDDYATFLRYGSAGAYGRAMGMEQLPFWQRLTQHPAYDEYWQDQAVDRILAATPLSVPTLLIDSEWDQEDIYGAPAVFSAVKASPNAHLALGPWYHGEVNSVGMAIGAIDWGTDTARWFRQNVMIPFLNEHLKGGPPANIAKVTAFEGGTNQWTRLNDWPQACASACPANLTPLYLAPGNRVGFSPPASEAFDSYLSDPAHPVTYRARPNLPPFAPTSTWRQWLVDDQRFAEARPDVVTYASAPLDKPLHLAGTPLVNLVASTSGSDSDWIVKLIDVYPDQYPQKPELGGYELAIAMDIMRGRYRDDPTHPSPIPANERVTYKFALPNVDYVVQPGHRLMVQVQSSWFPLYDRNPQTFVPNIFFAKAGDYRAATQRVFTGTNGSWIGLPIVN
;
A
#
# COMPACT_ATOMS: atom_id res chain seq x y z
N MET A 1 -15.97 62.41 21.76
CA MET A 1 -17.37 62.65 22.15
C MET A 1 -18.24 62.17 21.04
N ILE A 2 -18.81 61.07 21.14
CA ILE A 2 -20.14 60.47 21.18
C ILE A 2 -19.99 58.99 20.98
N LEU A 3 -20.27 58.22 22.03
CA LEU A 3 -20.43 56.75 21.98
C LEU A 3 -21.76 56.39 21.28
N GLY A 4 -21.70 55.48 20.33
CA GLY A 4 -22.85 54.81 19.76
C GLY A 4 -22.83 53.34 20.16
N LYS A 5 -23.73 52.93 21.05
CA LYS A 5 -23.99 51.53 21.42
C LYS A 5 -24.70 50.83 20.24
N VAL A 6 -24.16 49.72 19.77
CA VAL A 6 -24.89 48.79 18.89
C VAL A 6 -25.30 47.59 19.74
N ALA A 7 -26.62 47.39 19.83
CA ALA A 7 -27.22 46.27 20.54
C ALA A 7 -27.18 45.02 19.66
N LEU A 8 -26.67 43.90 20.21
CA LEU A 8 -26.79 42.59 19.62
C LEU A 8 -28.21 42.05 19.87
N ALA A 9 -28.97 41.85 18.80
CA ALA A 9 -30.21 41.10 18.85
C ALA A 9 -29.89 39.62 18.62
N ALA A 10 -30.06 38.79 19.65
CA ALA A 10 -29.99 37.33 19.53
C ALA A 10 -31.34 36.83 19.03
N LEU A 11 -31.39 36.32 17.81
CA LEU A 11 -32.54 35.54 17.34
C LEU A 11 -32.38 34.09 17.83
N ALA A 12 -33.25 33.73 18.77
CA ALA A 12 -33.44 32.34 19.18
C ALA A 12 -34.34 31.64 18.17
N PHE A 13 -33.78 30.72 17.38
CA PHE A 13 -34.58 29.75 16.65
C PHE A 13 -34.93 28.58 17.58
N ALA A 14 -36.20 28.52 17.98
CA ALA A 14 -36.75 27.37 18.67
C ALA A 14 -37.06 26.27 17.64
N SER A 15 -36.21 25.30 17.54
CA SER A 15 -36.50 24.05 16.82
C SER A 15 -37.29 23.16 17.79
N SER A 16 -38.56 22.93 17.50
CA SER A 16 -39.38 21.96 18.20
C SER A 16 -38.94 20.53 17.78
N VAL A 17 -38.07 19.94 18.58
CA VAL A 17 -37.80 18.50 18.54
C VAL A 17 -38.94 17.83 19.28
N THR A 18 -39.85 17.16 18.58
CA THR A 18 -40.78 16.21 19.18
C THR A 18 -39.97 15.04 19.70
N ALA A 19 -39.76 15.01 21.02
CA ALA A 19 -39.24 13.85 21.70
C ALA A 19 -40.27 12.74 21.64
N GLU A 20 -40.04 11.71 20.85
CA GLU A 20 -40.68 10.42 21.03
C GLU A 20 -40.23 9.87 22.39
N THR A 21 -41.10 9.93 23.36
CA THR A 21 -40.91 9.30 24.65
C THR A 21 -40.98 7.80 24.46
N HIS A 22 -39.79 7.17 24.31
CA HIS A 22 -39.70 5.74 24.63
C HIS A 22 -40.02 5.57 26.11
N VAL A 23 -41.25 5.14 26.38
CA VAL A 23 -41.64 4.66 27.68
C VAL A 23 -40.82 3.42 27.96
N GLN A 24 -39.76 3.52 28.73
CA GLN A 24 -39.17 2.34 29.35
C GLN A 24 -40.23 1.70 30.21
N PRO A 25 -40.39 0.34 30.14
CA PRO A 25 -41.30 -0.33 31.05
C PRO A 25 -40.88 0.03 32.47
N ALA A 26 -41.83 0.50 33.25
CA ALA A 26 -41.65 0.84 34.66
C ALA A 26 -41.00 -0.37 35.35
N VAL A 27 -39.76 -0.22 35.78
CA VAL A 27 -39.15 -1.13 36.75
C VAL A 27 -40.04 -1.04 37.98
N GLN A 28 -40.77 -2.09 38.23
CA GLN A 28 -41.50 -2.22 39.50
C GLN A 28 -40.48 -2.04 40.62
N PRO A 29 -40.70 -1.15 41.59
CA PRO A 29 -39.84 -1.05 42.73
C PRO A 29 -39.77 -2.46 43.35
N GLY A 30 -38.58 -3.07 43.26
CA GLY A 30 -38.33 -4.33 43.92
C GLY A 30 -38.68 -4.17 45.38
N GLY A 31 -39.54 -5.05 45.89
CA GLY A 31 -39.85 -5.12 47.29
C GLY A 31 -38.53 -5.07 48.08
N ASP A 32 -38.55 -4.37 49.23
CA ASP A 32 -37.44 -4.28 50.14
C ASP A 32 -36.76 -5.64 50.31
N ILE A 33 -35.63 -5.83 49.66
CA ILE A 33 -34.74 -6.93 49.99
C ILE A 33 -34.11 -6.51 51.31
N PRO A 34 -34.49 -7.12 52.43
CA PRO A 34 -33.89 -6.78 53.72
C PRO A 34 -32.38 -7.02 53.55
N PRO A 35 -31.51 -6.13 54.06
CA PRO A 35 -30.06 -6.36 54.00
C PRO A 35 -29.77 -7.67 54.72
N VAL A 36 -29.60 -8.76 53.97
CA VAL A 36 -29.15 -10.02 54.52
C VAL A 36 -27.68 -9.80 54.87
N PHE A 37 -27.45 -9.35 56.11
CA PHE A 37 -26.13 -9.42 56.73
C PHE A 37 -25.79 -10.91 56.84
N ARG A 38 -25.25 -11.50 55.78
CA ARG A 38 -24.59 -12.79 55.88
C ARG A 38 -23.29 -12.54 56.59
N PRO A 39 -22.93 -13.35 57.62
CA PRO A 39 -21.63 -13.29 58.22
C PRO A 39 -20.58 -13.37 57.08
N VAL A 40 -19.60 -12.48 57.11
CA VAL A 40 -18.51 -12.53 56.12
C VAL A 40 -17.87 -13.91 56.25
N ALA A 41 -17.91 -14.70 55.20
CA ALA A 41 -17.30 -16.01 55.20
C ALA A 41 -15.78 -15.85 55.43
N PRO A 42 -15.15 -16.65 56.27
CA PRO A 42 -13.72 -16.58 56.43
C PRO A 42 -13.02 -16.86 55.09
N ILE A 43 -11.84 -16.25 54.90
CA ILE A 43 -11.02 -16.44 53.69
C ILE A 43 -10.89 -17.97 53.46
N PRO A 44 -11.25 -18.48 52.28
CA PRO A 44 -11.19 -19.92 52.02
C PRO A 44 -9.73 -20.42 52.07
N LYS A 45 -9.57 -21.66 52.53
CA LYS A 45 -8.25 -22.29 52.52
C LYS A 45 -7.78 -22.45 51.08
N GLY A 46 -6.74 -21.70 50.68
CA GLY A 46 -6.24 -21.60 49.29
C GLY A 46 -6.43 -20.22 48.63
N GLY A 47 -7.05 -19.25 49.38
CA GLY A 47 -7.18 -17.88 48.92
C GLY A 47 -8.39 -17.67 47.97
N ASP A 48 -8.45 -16.52 47.32
CA ASP A 48 -9.56 -16.07 46.49
C ASP A 48 -9.56 -16.64 45.05
N ILE A 49 -8.48 -17.30 44.66
CA ILE A 49 -8.34 -17.90 43.31
C ILE A 49 -8.73 -19.38 43.40
N PRO A 50 -9.83 -19.80 42.81
CA PRO A 50 -10.24 -21.21 42.79
C PRO A 50 -9.29 -22.04 41.93
N GLN A 51 -9.03 -23.30 42.30
CA GLN A 51 -8.23 -24.22 41.48
C GLN A 51 -8.77 -24.39 40.07
N ARG A 52 -10.08 -24.20 39.88
CA ARG A 52 -10.76 -24.24 38.60
C ARG A 52 -11.90 -23.23 38.61
N PHE A 53 -11.83 -22.26 37.70
CA PHE A 53 -12.91 -21.32 37.44
C PHE A 53 -13.56 -21.66 36.09
N ASN A 54 -14.86 -21.92 36.10
CA ASN A 54 -15.65 -22.12 34.90
C ASN A 54 -16.45 -20.82 34.64
N ALA A 55 -15.88 -19.92 33.87
CA ALA A 55 -16.60 -18.72 33.46
C ALA A 55 -17.81 -19.09 32.58
N PRO A 56 -19.03 -18.52 32.82
CA PRO A 56 -20.11 -18.66 31.87
C PRO A 56 -19.66 -18.11 30.53
N ARG A 57 -19.58 -18.94 29.51
CA ARG A 57 -19.26 -18.52 28.14
C ARG A 57 -20.58 -18.15 27.48
N GLY A 58 -20.69 -16.88 27.09
CA GLY A 58 -21.72 -16.45 26.15
C GLY A 58 -21.65 -17.27 24.85
N GLU A 59 -22.71 -17.23 24.05
CA GLU A 59 -22.73 -17.91 22.74
C GLU A 59 -21.85 -17.19 21.74
N PHE A 60 -20.55 -17.50 21.77
CA PHE A 60 -19.62 -17.02 20.74
C PHE A 60 -19.92 -17.69 19.40
N GLN A 61 -19.91 -16.93 18.32
CA GLN A 61 -20.12 -17.44 16.95
C GLN A 61 -18.84 -18.11 16.38
N TYR A 62 -17.75 -18.10 17.12
CA TYR A 62 -16.45 -18.67 16.75
C TYR A 62 -15.79 -19.39 17.92
N VAL A 63 -14.78 -20.20 17.59
CA VAL A 63 -13.80 -20.75 18.54
C VAL A 63 -12.44 -20.16 18.18
N ARG A 64 -11.76 -19.51 19.14
CA ARG A 64 -10.36 -19.12 19.01
C ARG A 64 -9.48 -20.25 19.57
N ARG A 65 -8.56 -20.74 18.75
CA ARG A 65 -7.64 -21.82 19.11
C ARG A 65 -6.22 -21.44 18.77
N GLU A 66 -5.32 -21.51 19.74
CA GLU A 66 -3.88 -21.33 19.55
C GLU A 66 -3.21 -22.66 19.27
N VAL A 67 -2.27 -22.69 18.34
CA VAL A 67 -1.53 -23.87 17.95
C VAL A 67 -0.06 -23.58 17.74
N ARG A 68 0.78 -24.62 17.84
CA ARG A 68 2.22 -24.58 17.55
C ARG A 68 2.50 -25.59 16.46
N ILE A 69 2.82 -25.12 15.28
CA ILE A 69 2.95 -25.94 14.08
C ILE A 69 4.43 -26.30 13.87
N PRO A 70 4.79 -27.61 13.92
CA PRO A 70 6.19 -28.02 13.73
C PRO A 70 6.58 -27.93 12.25
N MET A 71 7.73 -27.32 11.99
CA MET A 71 8.36 -27.21 10.69
C MET A 71 9.35 -28.34 10.50
N ARG A 72 9.78 -28.57 9.24
CA ARG A 72 10.71 -29.64 8.83
C ARG A 72 12.08 -29.58 9.52
N ASP A 73 12.49 -28.42 9.98
CA ASP A 73 13.75 -28.19 10.72
C ASP A 73 13.59 -28.25 12.25
N GLY A 74 12.40 -28.58 12.74
CA GLY A 74 12.08 -28.70 14.15
C GLY A 74 11.64 -27.41 14.84
N ALA A 75 11.70 -26.24 14.18
CA ALA A 75 11.11 -25.01 14.68
C ALA A 75 9.59 -25.17 14.79
N LYS A 76 8.95 -24.42 15.71
CA LYS A 76 7.50 -24.41 15.86
C LYS A 76 6.97 -23.01 15.62
N LEU A 77 6.14 -22.84 14.58
CA LEU A 77 5.48 -21.57 14.31
C LEU A 77 4.17 -21.49 15.09
N TYR A 78 3.87 -20.30 15.57
CA TYR A 78 2.67 -20.01 16.32
C TYR A 78 1.55 -19.54 15.39
N ALA A 79 0.37 -20.10 15.55
CA ALA A 79 -0.80 -19.66 14.82
C ALA A 79 -2.05 -19.60 15.67
N VAL A 80 -2.96 -18.71 15.30
CA VAL A 80 -4.30 -18.58 15.89
C VAL A 80 -5.33 -18.95 14.83
N LEU A 81 -6.22 -19.86 15.19
CA LEU A 81 -7.32 -20.31 14.34
C LEU A 81 -8.63 -19.71 14.86
N ILE A 82 -9.35 -19.00 14.00
CA ILE A 82 -10.74 -18.55 14.27
C ILE A 82 -11.67 -19.44 13.48
N ILE A 83 -12.36 -20.32 14.19
CA ILE A 83 -13.15 -21.42 13.63
C ILE A 83 -14.63 -21.08 13.78
N PRO A 84 -15.45 -21.10 12.71
CA PRO A 84 -16.89 -20.90 12.81
C PRO A 84 -17.55 -21.91 13.74
N ARG A 85 -18.48 -21.46 14.61
CA ARG A 85 -19.20 -22.33 15.55
C ARG A 85 -20.45 -22.89 14.93
N GLN A 86 -20.38 -23.36 13.71
CA GLN A 86 -21.42 -24.02 12.98
C GLN A 86 -21.07 -25.51 12.84
N ALA A 87 -22.05 -26.34 12.60
CA ALA A 87 -21.79 -27.76 12.27
C ALA A 87 -21.27 -27.86 10.84
N GLY A 88 -20.19 -28.62 10.63
CA GLY A 88 -19.65 -28.86 9.30
C GLY A 88 -18.13 -28.93 9.24
N LYS A 89 -17.64 -28.96 8.01
CA LYS A 89 -16.23 -28.89 7.67
C LYS A 89 -15.99 -27.63 6.83
N PHE A 90 -14.96 -26.88 7.14
CA PHE A 90 -14.70 -25.56 6.57
C PHE A 90 -13.34 -25.53 5.86
N PRO A 91 -13.20 -24.83 4.74
CA PRO A 91 -11.90 -24.52 4.19
C PRO A 91 -11.15 -23.53 5.10
N ILE A 92 -9.83 -23.57 5.02
CA ILE A 92 -8.95 -22.69 5.79
C ILE A 92 -8.46 -21.55 4.90
N MET A 93 -8.54 -20.32 5.38
CA MET A 93 -7.85 -19.15 4.82
C MET A 93 -6.63 -18.87 5.69
N LEU A 94 -5.45 -19.03 5.12
CA LEU A 94 -4.16 -18.89 5.81
C LEU A 94 -3.55 -17.50 5.52
N ASP A 95 -3.30 -16.76 6.58
CA ASP A 95 -2.56 -15.50 6.61
C ASP A 95 -1.25 -15.70 7.38
N ARG A 96 -0.10 -15.32 6.84
CA ARG A 96 1.22 -15.49 7.46
C ARG A 96 1.88 -14.13 7.62
N THR A 97 1.99 -13.67 8.88
CA THR A 97 2.22 -12.27 9.21
C THR A 97 3.45 -12.02 10.08
N PRO A 98 4.22 -10.94 9.84
CA PRO A 98 5.21 -10.43 10.78
C PRO A 98 4.60 -9.46 11.82
N TYR A 99 3.27 -9.24 11.82
CA TYR A 99 2.57 -8.20 12.60
C TYR A 99 1.84 -8.71 13.83
N SER A 100 2.05 -9.97 14.23
CA SER A 100 1.42 -10.67 15.36
C SER A 100 0.04 -11.26 15.07
N ALA A 101 0.00 -12.59 15.09
CA ALA A 101 -1.24 -13.35 14.99
C ALA A 101 -2.24 -13.00 16.12
N ASP A 102 -1.76 -12.71 17.32
CA ASP A 102 -2.62 -12.27 18.43
C ASP A 102 -3.24 -10.90 18.12
N LYS A 103 -2.45 -9.89 17.74
CA LYS A 103 -2.97 -8.55 17.40
C LYS A 103 -4.00 -8.62 16.28
N SER A 104 -3.77 -9.45 15.27
CA SER A 104 -4.68 -9.62 14.13
C SER A 104 -5.98 -10.33 14.50
N THR A 105 -6.00 -11.09 15.61
CA THR A 105 -7.16 -11.87 16.07
C THR A 105 -7.74 -11.40 17.41
N GLU A 106 -7.36 -10.21 17.87
CA GLU A 106 -7.84 -9.58 19.12
C GLU A 106 -8.12 -8.08 18.95
N ARG A 107 -8.37 -7.60 17.73
CA ARG A 107 -8.39 -6.16 17.39
C ARG A 107 -9.36 -5.31 18.23
N GLY A 108 -10.53 -5.84 18.58
CA GLY A 108 -11.54 -5.15 19.38
C GLY A 108 -11.58 -5.58 20.85
N GLY A 109 -10.72 -6.53 21.25
CA GLY A 109 -10.66 -7.07 22.61
C GLY A 109 -11.63 -8.21 22.83
N PHE A 110 -12.93 -7.95 23.08
CA PHE A 110 -13.88 -8.99 23.49
C PHE A 110 -15.20 -8.88 22.72
N GLY A 111 -15.86 -10.02 22.52
CA GLY A 111 -17.22 -10.08 22.03
C GLY A 111 -17.56 -11.41 21.35
N PRO A 112 -18.86 -11.74 21.24
CA PRO A 112 -19.30 -13.00 20.69
C PRO A 112 -19.24 -13.09 19.16
N LEU A 113 -19.04 -11.95 18.48
CA LEU A 113 -19.07 -11.85 17.02
C LEU A 113 -17.65 -11.81 16.43
N PRO A 114 -17.41 -12.37 15.23
CA PRO A 114 -16.12 -12.27 14.57
C PRO A 114 -15.63 -10.84 14.41
N GLU A 115 -16.51 -9.87 14.16
CA GLU A 115 -16.20 -8.43 14.02
C GLU A 115 -15.59 -7.82 15.28
N ASN A 116 -15.78 -8.43 16.43
CA ASN A 116 -15.17 -7.93 17.66
C ASN A 116 -13.66 -8.17 17.71
N ILE A 117 -13.16 -9.17 16.96
CA ILE A 117 -11.76 -9.61 17.06
C ILE A 117 -11.00 -9.56 15.71
N LEU A 118 -11.70 -9.52 14.58
CA LEU A 118 -11.10 -9.54 13.24
C LEU A 118 -11.35 -8.22 12.49
N SER A 119 -10.58 -8.03 11.40
CA SER A 119 -10.89 -7.01 10.39
C SER A 119 -12.25 -7.33 9.71
N PRO A 120 -12.87 -6.35 9.03
CA PRO A 120 -14.09 -6.62 8.26
C PRO A 120 -13.94 -7.79 7.29
N LEU A 121 -12.84 -7.88 6.54
CA LEU A 121 -12.57 -9.04 5.67
C LEU A 121 -12.50 -10.36 6.46
N GLY A 122 -11.72 -10.40 7.54
CA GLY A 122 -11.60 -11.61 8.36
C GLY A 122 -12.94 -12.05 8.94
N ALA A 123 -13.76 -11.11 9.42
CA ALA A 123 -15.10 -11.39 9.93
C ALA A 123 -16.05 -11.90 8.85
N GLU A 124 -16.01 -11.30 7.65
CA GLU A 124 -16.79 -11.77 6.49
C GLU A 124 -16.40 -13.20 6.10
N LEU A 125 -15.10 -13.55 6.11
CA LEU A 125 -14.65 -14.92 5.86
C LEU A 125 -15.19 -15.91 6.88
N VAL A 126 -15.13 -15.61 8.19
CA VAL A 126 -15.68 -16.48 9.24
C VAL A 126 -17.19 -16.64 9.07
N ARG A 127 -17.94 -15.56 8.82
CA ARG A 127 -19.38 -15.61 8.54
C ARG A 127 -19.70 -16.41 7.29
N ALA A 128 -18.87 -16.31 6.27
CA ALA A 128 -18.99 -17.11 5.06
C ALA A 128 -18.59 -18.58 5.28
N GLY A 129 -18.22 -19.00 6.49
CA GLY A 129 -17.88 -20.38 6.81
C GLY A 129 -16.47 -20.78 6.38
N TYR A 130 -15.49 -19.93 6.63
CA TYR A 130 -14.07 -20.22 6.52
C TYR A 130 -13.42 -20.23 7.91
N ILE A 131 -12.46 -21.11 8.14
CA ILE A 131 -11.51 -20.98 9.24
C ILE A 131 -10.49 -19.95 8.84
N VAL A 132 -10.32 -18.89 9.63
CA VAL A 132 -9.21 -17.94 9.44
C VAL A 132 -8.04 -18.38 10.32
N ALA A 133 -6.92 -18.71 9.70
CA ALA A 133 -5.69 -19.09 10.36
C ALA A 133 -4.66 -17.98 10.17
N VAL A 134 -4.21 -17.36 11.26
CA VAL A 134 -3.17 -16.32 11.24
C VAL A 134 -1.93 -16.88 11.92
N GLU A 135 -0.81 -16.92 11.19
CA GLU A 135 0.46 -17.47 11.65
C GLU A 135 1.52 -16.39 11.78
N ASP A 136 2.16 -16.29 12.95
CA ASP A 136 3.40 -15.51 13.10
C ASP A 136 4.48 -16.12 12.22
N VAL A 137 5.06 -15.35 11.30
CA VAL A 137 6.20 -15.84 10.49
C VAL A 137 7.38 -16.22 11.36
N ARG A 138 8.23 -17.08 10.84
CA ARG A 138 9.44 -17.56 11.50
C ARG A 138 10.24 -16.41 12.11
N GLY A 139 10.57 -16.55 13.40
CA GLY A 139 11.42 -15.61 14.13
C GLY A 139 10.74 -14.34 14.61
N LYS A 140 9.42 -14.19 14.41
CA LYS A 140 8.63 -13.07 14.97
C LYS A 140 7.69 -13.57 16.08
N TYR A 141 7.45 -12.69 17.05
CA TYR A 141 6.55 -12.88 18.19
C TYR A 141 6.70 -14.25 18.86
N LYS A 142 5.69 -15.09 18.79
CA LYS A 142 5.67 -16.40 19.42
C LYS A 142 6.25 -17.52 18.57
N SER A 143 6.62 -17.27 17.32
CA SER A 143 7.26 -18.27 16.44
C SER A 143 8.74 -18.46 16.73
N ASP A 144 9.21 -19.71 16.64
CA ASP A 144 10.62 -20.05 16.79
C ASP A 144 11.43 -19.63 15.56
N GLY A 145 12.76 -19.76 15.66
CA GLY A 145 13.70 -19.50 14.57
C GLY A 145 14.18 -18.05 14.51
N GLU A 146 14.76 -17.70 13.37
CA GLU A 146 15.35 -16.39 13.11
C GLU A 146 14.50 -15.61 12.10
N TYR A 147 14.21 -14.35 12.39
CA TYR A 147 13.54 -13.47 11.46
C TYR A 147 14.52 -12.93 10.42
N VAL A 148 14.15 -13.04 9.16
CA VAL A 148 14.85 -12.41 8.04
C VAL A 148 13.80 -11.67 7.22
N MET A 149 13.91 -10.34 7.16
CA MET A 149 13.04 -9.50 6.34
C MET A 149 13.12 -9.96 4.88
N ASN A 150 11.96 -10.18 4.26
CA ASN A 150 11.88 -10.69 2.87
C ASN A 150 12.79 -11.91 2.63
N ARG A 151 12.75 -12.88 3.53
CA ARG A 151 13.66 -14.04 3.46
C ARG A 151 13.71 -14.61 2.03
N PRO A 152 14.89 -14.61 1.39
CA PRO A 152 15.06 -15.19 0.05
C PRO A 152 14.71 -16.67 0.04
N LEU A 153 14.36 -17.20 -1.12
CA LEU A 153 14.31 -18.64 -1.36
C LEU A 153 15.67 -19.27 -1.07
N LYS A 154 15.66 -20.56 -0.77
CA LYS A 154 16.89 -21.35 -0.64
C LYS A 154 17.78 -21.15 -1.87
N GLY A 155 19.00 -20.70 -1.65
CA GLY A 155 19.96 -20.37 -2.72
C GLY A 155 21.20 -19.66 -2.16
N PRO A 156 21.94 -18.93 -3.01
CA PRO A 156 23.14 -18.21 -2.59
C PRO A 156 22.88 -17.19 -1.47
N LEU A 157 21.73 -16.50 -1.49
CA LEU A 157 21.34 -15.54 -0.47
C LEU A 157 20.78 -16.17 0.81
N ASN A 158 20.30 -17.42 0.72
CA ASN A 158 19.75 -18.17 1.85
C ASN A 158 20.28 -19.61 1.84
N PRO A 159 21.42 -19.88 2.51
CA PRO A 159 22.02 -21.22 2.56
C PRO A 159 21.25 -22.19 3.47
N THR A 160 20.20 -21.75 4.17
CA THR A 160 19.39 -22.61 5.03
C THR A 160 18.46 -23.50 4.22
N GLN A 161 17.81 -24.48 4.86
CA GLN A 161 16.86 -25.38 4.22
C GLN A 161 15.42 -24.87 4.30
N VAL A 162 15.22 -23.65 4.83
CA VAL A 162 13.90 -23.08 5.09
C VAL A 162 13.77 -21.68 4.51
N ASP A 163 12.59 -21.40 3.98
CA ASP A 163 12.16 -20.11 3.46
C ASP A 163 10.64 -19.98 3.63
N HIS A 164 10.04 -18.87 3.15
CA HIS A 164 8.59 -18.66 3.28
C HIS A 164 7.77 -19.72 2.52
N SER A 165 8.27 -20.26 1.40
CA SER A 165 7.58 -21.30 0.65
C SER A 165 7.56 -22.62 1.40
N THR A 166 8.69 -23.02 1.96
CA THR A 166 8.82 -24.26 2.73
C THR A 166 8.03 -24.21 4.05
N ASP A 167 8.06 -23.08 4.76
CA ASP A 167 7.26 -22.89 5.96
C ASP A 167 5.76 -22.94 5.66
N ALA A 168 5.32 -22.29 4.57
CA ALA A 168 3.93 -22.35 4.14
C ALA A 168 3.48 -23.78 3.79
N TYR A 169 4.33 -24.53 3.10
CA TYR A 169 4.06 -25.94 2.78
C TYR A 169 3.83 -26.77 4.05
N ASP A 170 4.75 -26.68 5.01
CA ASP A 170 4.67 -27.43 6.26
C ASP A 170 3.46 -27.00 7.12
N THR A 171 3.14 -25.71 7.14
CA THR A 171 1.95 -25.18 7.82
C THR A 171 0.67 -25.74 7.20
N ILE A 172 0.53 -25.71 5.88
CA ILE A 172 -0.66 -26.24 5.19
C ILE A 172 -0.79 -27.74 5.42
N ASP A 173 0.30 -28.50 5.33
CA ASP A 173 0.30 -29.94 5.58
C ASP A 173 -0.20 -30.26 7.00
N TRP A 174 0.30 -29.51 7.99
CA TRP A 174 -0.12 -29.69 9.38
C TRP A 174 -1.59 -29.32 9.60
N LEU A 175 -2.04 -28.18 9.04
CA LEU A 175 -3.41 -27.69 9.21
C LEU A 175 -4.45 -28.70 8.69
N VAL A 176 -4.25 -29.25 7.49
CA VAL A 176 -5.22 -30.19 6.92
C VAL A 176 -5.25 -31.54 7.65
N LYS A 177 -4.15 -31.91 8.33
CA LYS A 177 -4.06 -33.16 9.10
C LYS A 177 -4.55 -33.03 10.55
N ASN A 178 -4.43 -31.85 11.15
CA ASN A 178 -4.58 -31.67 12.60
C ASN A 178 -5.74 -30.77 13.01
N VAL A 179 -6.43 -30.11 12.06
CA VAL A 179 -7.62 -29.31 12.34
C VAL A 179 -8.85 -30.12 11.97
N PRO A 180 -9.54 -30.73 12.96
CA PRO A 180 -10.65 -31.64 12.68
C PRO A 180 -11.84 -30.97 12.00
N GLU A 181 -11.99 -29.67 12.10
CA GLU A 181 -13.04 -28.88 11.43
C GLU A 181 -12.71 -28.57 9.96
N SER A 182 -11.50 -28.87 9.50
CA SER A 182 -11.08 -28.61 8.11
C SER A 182 -11.77 -29.53 7.11
N ASN A 183 -12.10 -28.99 5.92
CA ASN A 183 -12.54 -29.77 4.76
C ASN A 183 -11.36 -30.28 3.90
N GLY A 184 -10.11 -30.04 4.32
CA GLY A 184 -8.90 -30.45 3.59
C GLY A 184 -8.47 -29.49 2.47
N ARG A 185 -9.12 -28.32 2.31
CA ARG A 185 -8.75 -27.30 1.32
C ARG A 185 -8.29 -26.02 2.02
N VAL A 186 -7.23 -25.41 1.49
CA VAL A 186 -6.62 -24.19 2.02
C VAL A 186 -6.55 -23.14 0.91
N GLY A 187 -6.89 -21.91 1.26
CA GLY A 187 -6.55 -20.70 0.51
C GLY A 187 -5.50 -19.90 1.27
N SER A 188 -4.59 -19.23 0.56
CA SER A 188 -3.69 -18.22 1.16
C SER A 188 -4.20 -16.82 0.85
N PHE A 189 -4.01 -15.88 1.76
CA PHE A 189 -4.34 -14.47 1.57
C PHE A 189 -3.48 -13.61 2.48
N GLY A 190 -3.50 -12.33 2.27
CA GLY A 190 -2.80 -11.35 3.10
C GLY A 190 -2.50 -10.08 2.33
N THR A 191 -2.19 -9.01 3.06
CA THR A 191 -1.93 -7.67 2.51
C THR A 191 -0.49 -7.26 2.79
N SER A 192 0.18 -6.56 1.84
CA SER A 192 1.53 -6.04 2.06
C SER A 192 2.55 -7.17 2.18
N TYR A 193 3.32 -7.21 3.27
CA TYR A 193 4.19 -8.34 3.60
C TYR A 193 3.41 -9.67 3.64
N ASP A 194 2.17 -9.66 4.15
CA ASP A 194 1.32 -10.86 4.19
C ASP A 194 0.87 -11.24 2.76
N GLY A 195 0.74 -10.28 1.85
CA GLY A 195 0.57 -10.49 0.41
C GLY A 195 1.80 -11.14 -0.22
N PHE A 196 2.99 -10.70 0.14
CA PHE A 196 4.25 -11.38 -0.23
C PHE A 196 4.28 -12.82 0.27
N THR A 197 3.94 -13.07 1.53
CA THR A 197 3.92 -14.46 2.05
C THR A 197 2.85 -15.31 1.37
N ALA A 198 1.71 -14.73 0.95
CA ALA A 198 0.70 -15.41 0.16
C ALA A 198 1.24 -15.80 -1.23
N LEU A 199 1.99 -14.92 -1.92
CA LEU A 199 2.68 -15.24 -3.18
C LEU A 199 3.71 -16.36 -2.99
N MET A 200 4.44 -16.37 -1.89
CA MET A 200 5.44 -17.41 -1.58
C MET A 200 4.82 -18.80 -1.45
N THR A 201 3.52 -18.92 -1.16
CA THR A 201 2.81 -20.22 -1.18
C THR A 201 2.70 -20.82 -2.58
N LEU A 202 2.82 -19.99 -3.64
CA LEU A 202 2.68 -20.37 -5.04
C LEU A 202 3.97 -20.92 -5.65
N VAL A 203 5.12 -20.69 -5.02
CA VAL A 203 6.44 -21.14 -5.53
C VAL A 203 6.57 -22.66 -5.50
N ASN A 204 6.12 -23.29 -4.41
CA ASN A 204 6.04 -24.75 -4.28
C ASN A 204 4.71 -25.12 -3.60
N PRO A 205 3.59 -25.06 -4.33
CA PRO A 205 2.27 -25.13 -3.72
C PRO A 205 1.99 -26.52 -3.16
N HIS A 206 1.52 -26.53 -1.89
CA HIS A 206 1.02 -27.77 -1.29
C HIS A 206 -0.24 -28.25 -2.03
N PRO A 207 -0.47 -29.59 -2.22
CA PRO A 207 -1.63 -30.09 -2.94
C PRO A 207 -3.00 -29.65 -2.38
N ALA A 208 -3.08 -29.30 -1.09
CA ALA A 208 -4.28 -28.77 -0.47
C ALA A 208 -4.49 -27.26 -0.72
N LEU A 209 -3.51 -26.51 -1.21
CA LEU A 209 -3.68 -25.13 -1.62
C LEU A 209 -4.52 -25.05 -2.89
N LYS A 210 -5.69 -24.44 -2.82
CA LYS A 210 -6.68 -24.42 -3.90
C LYS A 210 -7.02 -23.02 -4.41
N ALA A 211 -6.60 -21.98 -3.69
CA ALA A 211 -6.75 -20.59 -4.08
C ALA A 211 -5.66 -19.74 -3.41
N SER A 212 -5.30 -18.62 -4.02
CA SER A 212 -4.46 -17.58 -3.40
C SER A 212 -5.03 -16.20 -3.70
N VAL A 213 -5.02 -15.31 -2.70
CA VAL A 213 -5.51 -13.93 -2.81
C VAL A 213 -4.46 -12.98 -2.21
N PRO A 214 -3.36 -12.74 -2.90
CA PRO A 214 -2.39 -11.71 -2.52
C PRO A 214 -3.01 -10.33 -2.74
N ILE A 215 -2.95 -9.48 -1.71
CA ILE A 215 -3.51 -8.13 -1.70
C ILE A 215 -2.37 -7.15 -1.53
N ASN A 216 -2.23 -6.17 -2.43
CA ASN A 216 -1.15 -5.18 -2.39
C ASN A 216 0.19 -5.84 -2.00
N PRO A 217 0.62 -6.90 -2.69
CA PRO A 217 1.78 -7.66 -2.25
C PRO A 217 3.07 -6.93 -2.54
N MET A 218 3.98 -6.92 -1.60
CA MET A 218 5.36 -6.53 -1.78
C MET A 218 6.05 -7.52 -2.74
N VAL A 219 6.59 -7.07 -3.87
CA VAL A 219 7.08 -7.94 -4.96
C VAL A 219 8.51 -7.61 -5.40
N ASP A 220 8.74 -6.42 -5.94
CA ASP A 220 10.08 -5.93 -6.30
C ASP A 220 10.35 -4.64 -5.57
N VAL A 221 10.98 -4.78 -4.44
CA VAL A 221 11.19 -3.70 -3.45
C VAL A 221 12.24 -2.67 -3.87
N TRP A 222 12.86 -2.83 -5.05
CA TRP A 222 13.75 -1.83 -5.62
C TRP A 222 13.09 -1.02 -6.74
N LYS A 223 12.13 -1.62 -7.47
CA LYS A 223 11.47 -0.95 -8.60
C LYS A 223 10.33 -0.04 -8.20
N GLY A 224 9.49 -0.48 -7.26
CA GLY A 224 8.29 0.29 -6.99
C GLY A 224 7.47 -0.16 -5.77
N ASP A 225 8.07 -0.95 -4.88
CA ASP A 225 7.47 -1.33 -3.60
C ASP A 225 8.24 -0.69 -2.43
N ASP A 226 8.19 -1.24 -1.25
CA ASP A 226 8.55 -0.65 0.04
C ASP A 226 9.86 0.16 0.14
N TRP A 227 10.97 -0.29 -0.48
CA TRP A 227 12.28 0.30 -0.16
C TRP A 227 12.77 1.32 -1.16
N PHE A 228 12.48 1.10 -2.43
CA PHE A 228 12.90 2.00 -3.50
C PHE A 228 11.84 2.12 -4.58
N HIS A 229 11.83 3.27 -5.26
CA HIS A 229 11.19 3.43 -6.56
C HIS A 229 12.25 3.86 -7.57
N ASN A 230 12.49 3.03 -8.58
CA ASN A 230 13.47 3.27 -9.63
C ASN A 230 14.81 3.80 -9.09
N GLY A 231 15.29 3.21 -7.97
CA GLY A 231 16.55 3.53 -7.31
C GLY A 231 16.52 4.70 -6.32
N ALA A 232 15.41 5.40 -6.16
CA ALA A 232 15.23 6.39 -5.10
C ALA A 232 14.77 5.70 -3.81
N PHE A 233 15.50 5.89 -2.71
CA PHE A 233 15.19 5.24 -1.44
C PHE A 233 14.01 5.90 -0.74
N ARG A 234 13.01 5.11 -0.35
CA ARG A 234 11.83 5.56 0.40
C ARG A 234 12.17 5.80 1.87
N GLN A 235 12.67 6.97 2.14
CA GLN A 235 13.19 7.35 3.44
C GLN A 235 12.13 7.33 4.55
N GLU A 236 10.86 7.64 4.23
CA GLU A 236 9.76 7.58 5.20
C GLU A 236 9.53 6.16 5.76
N MET A 237 9.95 5.10 5.05
CA MET A 237 9.84 3.71 5.50
C MET A 237 10.96 3.29 6.46
N ILE A 238 11.92 4.16 6.80
CA ILE A 238 12.96 3.87 7.79
C ILE A 238 12.36 3.43 9.14
N GLY A 239 11.29 4.08 9.58
CA GLY A 239 10.59 3.73 10.82
C GLY A 239 10.03 2.31 10.80
N TYR A 240 9.51 1.86 9.66
CA TYR A 240 9.04 0.50 9.48
C TYR A 240 10.19 -0.53 9.56
N VAL A 241 11.33 -0.27 8.88
CA VAL A 241 12.52 -1.12 8.99
C VAL A 241 12.94 -1.29 10.45
N TYR A 242 12.99 -0.17 11.19
CA TYR A 242 13.32 -0.17 12.62
C TYR A 242 12.30 -1.01 13.41
N GLY A 243 11.02 -0.73 13.30
CA GLY A 243 9.95 -1.41 14.02
C GLY A 243 9.96 -2.93 13.80
N GLN A 244 10.18 -3.37 12.56
CA GLN A 244 10.17 -4.79 12.23
C GLN A 244 11.43 -5.54 12.63
N THR A 245 12.59 -4.88 12.72
CA THR A 245 13.87 -5.59 12.87
C THR A 245 14.59 -5.33 14.20
N ALA A 246 14.21 -4.30 14.95
CA ALA A 246 14.83 -4.00 16.24
C ALA A 246 14.46 -4.98 17.36
N ASN A 247 13.28 -5.62 17.28
CA ASN A 247 12.82 -6.56 18.29
C ASN A 247 12.06 -7.75 17.68
N LYS A 248 12.32 -8.95 18.25
CA LYS A 248 11.62 -10.19 17.85
C LYS A 248 10.18 -10.25 18.37
N LYS A 249 9.92 -9.75 19.58
CA LYS A 249 8.67 -9.97 20.32
C LYS A 249 7.67 -8.83 20.24
N SER A 250 8.08 -7.72 19.67
CA SER A 250 7.25 -6.53 19.49
C SER A 250 7.69 -5.79 18.23
N GLU A 251 6.91 -4.84 17.80
CA GLU A 251 7.34 -3.76 16.92
C GLU A 251 7.86 -2.66 17.85
N GLU A 252 9.13 -2.30 17.70
CA GLU A 252 9.69 -1.18 18.44
C GLU A 252 9.08 0.12 17.89
N GLU A 253 8.70 1.00 18.80
CA GLU A 253 8.18 2.30 18.39
C GLU A 253 9.33 3.18 17.89
N TRP A 254 9.11 3.77 16.72
CA TRP A 254 9.98 4.79 16.17
C TRP A 254 9.76 6.11 16.91
N PHE A 255 10.72 6.52 17.70
CA PHE A 255 10.61 7.76 18.44
C PHE A 255 11.07 8.94 17.57
N SER A 256 10.16 9.88 17.28
CA SER A 256 10.49 11.18 16.73
C SER A 256 10.25 12.26 17.79
N SER A 257 11.26 13.10 18.03
CA SER A 257 11.13 14.27 18.91
C SER A 257 10.59 15.50 18.20
N ALA A 258 10.32 15.40 16.90
CA ALA A 258 9.80 16.50 16.08
C ALA A 258 8.46 16.11 15.48
N TYR A 259 7.58 17.12 15.34
CA TYR A 259 6.26 16.95 14.75
C TYR A 259 6.27 16.89 13.22
N ASP A 260 7.37 17.28 12.59
CA ASP A 260 7.52 17.40 11.14
C ASP A 260 8.76 16.64 10.66
N ASP A 261 8.55 15.52 9.99
CA ASP A 261 9.62 14.67 9.47
C ASP A 261 10.47 15.37 8.39
N TYR A 262 9.89 16.29 7.63
CA TYR A 262 10.67 17.13 6.73
C TYR A 262 11.82 17.85 7.47
N ALA A 263 11.52 18.48 8.58
CA ALA A 263 12.53 19.19 9.37
C ALA A 263 13.53 18.21 10.02
N THR A 264 13.04 17.05 10.44
CA THR A 264 13.84 16.01 11.09
C THR A 264 14.87 15.45 10.11
N PHE A 265 14.44 14.92 8.98
CA PHE A 265 15.35 14.33 8.00
C PHE A 265 16.31 15.35 7.38
N LEU A 266 15.83 16.58 7.15
CA LEU A 266 16.68 17.65 6.62
C LEU A 266 17.86 17.96 7.57
N ARG A 267 17.61 17.99 8.87
CA ARG A 267 18.62 18.25 9.92
C ARG A 267 19.70 17.16 9.98
N TYR A 268 19.32 15.90 9.81
CA TYR A 268 20.27 14.78 9.84
C TYR A 268 21.07 14.62 8.56
N GLY A 269 20.60 15.16 7.45
CA GLY A 269 21.31 15.19 6.17
C GLY A 269 20.98 13.97 5.29
N SER A 270 21.81 12.93 5.31
CA SER A 270 21.55 11.72 4.53
C SER A 270 20.74 10.67 5.32
N ALA A 271 20.08 9.77 4.60
CA ALA A 271 19.34 8.65 5.22
C ALA A 271 20.25 7.76 6.08
N GLY A 272 21.49 7.52 5.64
CA GLY A 272 22.47 6.76 6.43
C GLY A 272 22.92 7.49 7.69
N ALA A 273 23.05 8.82 7.66
CA ALA A 273 23.36 9.61 8.86
C ALA A 273 22.21 9.57 9.88
N TYR A 274 20.96 9.64 9.40
CA TYR A 274 19.79 9.47 10.26
C TYR A 274 19.72 8.07 10.85
N GLY A 275 19.88 7.03 10.04
CA GLY A 275 19.90 5.64 10.50
C GLY A 275 20.98 5.41 11.58
N ARG A 276 22.18 6.00 11.41
CA ARG A 276 23.24 5.96 12.42
C ARG A 276 22.82 6.62 13.73
N ALA A 277 22.22 7.80 13.67
CA ALA A 277 21.72 8.51 14.85
C ALA A 277 20.67 7.71 15.62
N MET A 278 19.89 6.88 14.91
CA MET A 278 18.88 5.99 15.48
C MET A 278 19.40 4.59 15.82
N GLY A 279 20.70 4.34 15.69
CA GLY A 279 21.32 3.06 16.03
C GLY A 279 21.06 1.92 15.04
N MET A 280 20.54 2.21 13.85
CA MET A 280 20.17 1.19 12.85
C MET A 280 21.35 0.45 12.25
N GLU A 281 22.57 0.97 12.38
CA GLU A 281 23.81 0.26 11.97
C GLU A 281 23.97 -1.09 12.68
N GLN A 282 23.26 -1.34 13.78
CA GLN A 282 23.20 -2.62 14.48
C GLN A 282 22.23 -3.62 13.82
N LEU A 283 21.37 -3.17 12.92
CA LEU A 283 20.32 -4.00 12.32
C LEU A 283 20.82 -4.64 11.01
N PRO A 284 20.89 -5.98 10.93
CA PRO A 284 21.44 -6.66 9.74
C PRO A 284 20.70 -6.36 8.45
N PHE A 285 19.38 -6.12 8.51
CA PHE A 285 18.63 -5.75 7.32
C PHE A 285 18.96 -4.33 6.82
N TRP A 286 19.09 -3.36 7.75
CA TRP A 286 19.53 -2.01 7.40
C TRP A 286 20.91 -2.01 6.76
N GLN A 287 21.83 -2.83 7.29
CA GLN A 287 23.17 -2.97 6.69
C GLN A 287 23.09 -3.46 5.25
N ARG A 288 22.28 -4.52 4.98
CA ARG A 288 22.09 -5.02 3.60
C ARG A 288 21.44 -3.97 2.71
N LEU A 289 20.39 -3.29 3.15
CA LEU A 289 19.69 -2.26 2.40
C LEU A 289 20.64 -1.13 1.96
N THR A 290 21.48 -0.64 2.86
CA THR A 290 22.44 0.43 2.56
C THR A 290 23.67 -0.03 1.76
N GLN A 291 23.97 -1.33 1.75
CA GLN A 291 25.04 -1.92 0.95
C GLN A 291 24.61 -2.18 -0.51
N HIS A 292 23.31 -2.29 -0.77
CA HIS A 292 22.74 -2.62 -2.08
C HIS A 292 21.85 -1.47 -2.62
N PRO A 293 22.39 -0.26 -2.87
CA PRO A 293 21.60 0.85 -3.39
C PRO A 293 21.23 0.70 -4.88
N ALA A 294 21.91 -0.18 -5.62
CA ALA A 294 21.64 -0.51 -7.01
C ALA A 294 20.79 -1.78 -7.13
N TYR A 295 20.17 -2.00 -8.30
CA TYR A 295 19.37 -3.19 -8.60
C TYR A 295 20.27 -4.39 -8.91
N ASP A 296 21.09 -4.79 -7.97
CA ASP A 296 22.00 -5.93 -8.09
C ASP A 296 21.32 -7.28 -7.86
N GLU A 297 22.11 -8.36 -7.87
CA GLU A 297 21.61 -9.73 -7.68
C GLU A 297 20.87 -9.88 -6.35
N TYR A 298 21.22 -9.10 -5.31
CA TYR A 298 20.55 -9.15 -4.02
C TYR A 298 19.04 -8.86 -4.14
N TRP A 299 18.66 -7.83 -4.90
CA TRP A 299 17.26 -7.49 -5.14
C TRP A 299 16.61 -8.38 -6.18
N GLN A 300 17.34 -8.68 -7.27
CA GLN A 300 16.82 -9.44 -8.39
C GLN A 300 16.43 -10.88 -8.03
N ASP A 301 17.18 -11.53 -7.12
CA ASP A 301 16.90 -12.90 -6.69
C ASP A 301 15.73 -12.99 -5.72
N GLN A 302 15.29 -11.86 -5.17
CA GLN A 302 14.15 -11.76 -4.26
C GLN A 302 12.86 -11.27 -4.96
N ALA A 303 12.94 -10.73 -6.16
CA ALA A 303 11.82 -10.18 -6.90
C ALA A 303 10.80 -11.28 -7.26
N VAL A 304 9.61 -11.23 -6.67
CA VAL A 304 8.63 -12.33 -6.74
C VAL A 304 8.00 -12.42 -8.13
N ASP A 305 7.88 -11.32 -8.86
CA ASP A 305 7.45 -11.32 -10.27
C ASP A 305 8.40 -12.17 -11.14
N ARG A 306 9.71 -12.04 -10.93
CA ARG A 306 10.73 -12.85 -11.61
C ARG A 306 10.69 -14.31 -11.19
N ILE A 307 10.52 -14.58 -9.89
CA ILE A 307 10.42 -15.93 -9.35
C ILE A 307 9.20 -16.66 -9.97
N LEU A 308 8.04 -16.00 -9.99
CA LEU A 308 6.81 -16.59 -10.51
C LEU A 308 6.77 -16.63 -12.04
N ALA A 309 7.48 -15.76 -12.75
CA ALA A 309 7.67 -15.87 -14.20
C ALA A 309 8.34 -17.20 -14.61
N ALA A 310 9.22 -17.73 -13.76
CA ALA A 310 9.91 -19.00 -13.96
C ALA A 310 9.13 -20.21 -13.43
N THR A 311 7.98 -20.00 -12.77
CA THR A 311 7.20 -21.06 -12.10
C THR A 311 5.80 -21.16 -12.72
N PRO A 312 5.36 -22.33 -13.20
CA PRO A 312 4.00 -22.48 -13.70
C PRO A 312 2.96 -22.18 -12.60
N LEU A 313 2.07 -21.21 -12.82
CA LEU A 313 0.99 -20.90 -11.89
C LEU A 313 -0.09 -21.98 -11.95
N SER A 314 -0.05 -22.93 -11.01
CA SER A 314 -0.95 -24.09 -10.94
C SER A 314 -2.16 -23.86 -10.02
N VAL A 315 -2.14 -22.82 -9.20
CA VAL A 315 -3.19 -22.49 -8.25
C VAL A 315 -3.99 -21.29 -8.75
N PRO A 316 -5.34 -21.34 -8.76
CA PRO A 316 -6.16 -20.17 -9.03
C PRO A 316 -5.78 -19.01 -8.10
N THR A 317 -5.43 -17.88 -8.70
CA THR A 317 -4.89 -16.72 -7.96
C THR A 317 -5.61 -15.46 -8.38
N LEU A 318 -6.14 -14.74 -7.41
CA LEU A 318 -6.74 -13.42 -7.54
C LEU A 318 -5.79 -12.39 -6.93
N LEU A 319 -4.98 -11.77 -7.79
CA LEU A 319 -4.09 -10.67 -7.44
C LEU A 319 -4.91 -9.40 -7.26
N ILE A 320 -4.76 -8.72 -6.13
CA ILE A 320 -5.51 -7.50 -5.83
C ILE A 320 -4.52 -6.36 -5.65
N ASP A 321 -4.78 -5.24 -6.35
CA ASP A 321 -4.03 -4.02 -6.20
C ASP A 321 -4.93 -2.82 -5.92
N SER A 322 -4.33 -1.77 -5.39
CA SER A 322 -4.97 -0.50 -5.09
C SER A 322 -4.35 0.59 -5.94
N GLU A 323 -5.16 1.33 -6.72
CA GLU A 323 -4.66 2.34 -7.67
C GLU A 323 -4.01 3.54 -6.99
N TRP A 324 -4.32 3.76 -5.70
CA TRP A 324 -3.66 4.78 -4.85
C TRP A 324 -2.96 4.12 -3.67
N ASP A 325 -2.26 3.01 -3.92
CA ASP A 325 -1.43 2.36 -2.91
C ASP A 325 -0.19 3.20 -2.63
N GLN A 326 -0.11 3.73 -1.43
CA GLN A 326 1.01 4.52 -1.01
C GLN A 326 2.23 3.69 -0.56
N GLU A 327 2.14 2.35 -0.61
CA GLU A 327 3.21 1.42 -0.17
C GLU A 327 3.66 0.45 -1.29
N ASP A 328 2.78 -0.40 -1.80
CA ASP A 328 3.12 -1.51 -2.70
C ASP A 328 2.36 -1.44 -4.05
N ILE A 329 2.43 -0.31 -4.75
CA ILE A 329 1.66 -0.03 -5.97
C ILE A 329 2.18 -0.79 -7.21
N TYR A 330 3.40 -1.32 -7.14
CA TYR A 330 4.03 -2.06 -8.24
C TYR A 330 3.61 -3.54 -8.27
N GLY A 331 3.37 -4.14 -7.11
CA GLY A 331 3.42 -5.57 -6.87
C GLY A 331 2.45 -6.43 -7.67
N ALA A 332 1.14 -6.29 -7.47
CA ALA A 332 0.16 -7.18 -8.08
C ALA A 332 0.10 -7.08 -9.61
N PRO A 333 0.15 -5.89 -10.24
CA PRO A 333 0.24 -5.75 -11.70
C PRO A 333 1.50 -6.37 -12.30
N ALA A 334 2.65 -6.27 -11.62
CA ALA A 334 3.90 -6.86 -12.07
C ALA A 334 3.83 -8.40 -12.07
N VAL A 335 3.32 -9.00 -10.99
CA VAL A 335 3.09 -10.46 -10.94
C VAL A 335 2.08 -10.86 -12.00
N PHE A 336 0.96 -10.15 -12.15
CA PHE A 336 -0.02 -10.46 -13.19
C PHE A 336 0.61 -10.45 -14.58
N SER A 337 1.39 -9.43 -14.91
CA SER A 337 2.11 -9.34 -16.19
C SER A 337 3.01 -10.56 -16.43
N ALA A 338 3.68 -11.05 -15.39
CA ALA A 338 4.56 -12.20 -15.47
C ALA A 338 3.82 -13.53 -15.69
N VAL A 339 2.59 -13.67 -15.15
CA VAL A 339 1.85 -14.95 -15.12
C VAL A 339 0.54 -14.92 -15.91
N LYS A 340 0.17 -13.82 -16.57
CA LYS A 340 -1.15 -13.63 -17.21
C LYS A 340 -1.49 -14.63 -18.31
N ALA A 341 -0.50 -15.31 -18.89
CA ALA A 341 -0.73 -16.40 -19.82
C ALA A 341 -1.42 -17.62 -19.16
N SER A 342 -1.32 -17.77 -17.84
CA SER A 342 -2.03 -18.81 -17.10
C SER A 342 -3.53 -18.51 -17.00
N PRO A 343 -4.40 -19.50 -17.22
CA PRO A 343 -5.84 -19.34 -16.96
C PRO A 343 -6.14 -19.15 -15.47
N ASN A 344 -5.21 -19.50 -14.60
CA ASN A 344 -5.35 -19.38 -13.14
C ASN A 344 -5.08 -17.95 -12.61
N ALA A 345 -4.54 -17.04 -13.44
CA ALA A 345 -4.21 -15.69 -13.02
C ALA A 345 -5.40 -14.75 -13.26
N HIS A 346 -5.84 -14.06 -12.21
CA HIS A 346 -6.79 -12.97 -12.24
C HIS A 346 -6.21 -11.74 -11.57
N LEU A 347 -6.59 -10.55 -12.05
CA LEU A 347 -6.19 -9.26 -11.47
C LEU A 347 -7.43 -8.48 -11.06
N ALA A 348 -7.35 -7.80 -9.94
CA ALA A 348 -8.31 -6.78 -9.53
C ALA A 348 -7.58 -5.48 -9.23
N LEU A 349 -8.08 -4.37 -9.77
CA LEU A 349 -7.61 -3.02 -9.49
C LEU A 349 -8.76 -2.24 -8.86
N GLY A 350 -8.54 -1.70 -7.68
CA GLY A 350 -9.58 -0.96 -6.97
C GLY A 350 -9.12 0.42 -6.52
N PRO A 351 -10.08 1.33 -6.25
CA PRO A 351 -9.80 2.72 -5.94
C PRO A 351 -9.44 2.88 -4.45
N TRP A 352 -8.46 2.13 -4.00
CA TRP A 352 -8.12 2.02 -2.57
C TRP A 352 -6.75 2.60 -2.28
N TYR A 353 -6.54 2.94 -1.01
CA TYR A 353 -5.20 3.04 -0.42
C TYR A 353 -4.73 1.65 0.03
N HIS A 354 -3.47 1.55 0.47
CA HIS A 354 -2.86 0.29 0.92
C HIS A 354 -3.74 -0.49 1.91
N GLY A 355 -4.23 -1.64 1.50
CA GLY A 355 -5.05 -2.53 2.32
C GLY A 355 -6.48 -2.06 2.62
N GLU A 356 -6.99 -0.99 2.01
CA GLU A 356 -8.35 -0.51 2.26
C GLU A 356 -9.42 -1.53 1.89
N VAL A 357 -9.14 -2.40 0.92
CA VAL A 357 -10.04 -3.51 0.55
C VAL A 357 -10.42 -4.42 1.73
N ASN A 358 -9.63 -4.43 2.81
CA ASN A 358 -9.92 -5.18 4.04
C ASN A 358 -10.97 -4.50 4.94
N SER A 359 -11.38 -3.29 4.63
CA SER A 359 -12.24 -2.45 5.46
C SER A 359 -13.39 -1.81 4.66
N VAL A 360 -13.57 -0.52 4.75
CA VAL A 360 -14.60 0.27 4.08
C VAL A 360 -13.94 1.18 3.06
N GLY A 361 -14.30 1.05 1.79
CA GLY A 361 -13.73 1.80 0.67
C GLY A 361 -14.72 2.83 0.12
N MET A 362 -15.09 3.84 0.90
CA MET A 362 -16.01 4.90 0.47
C MET A 362 -15.30 6.05 -0.21
N ALA A 363 -14.10 6.40 0.27
CA ALA A 363 -13.38 7.59 -0.16
C ALA A 363 -11.91 7.53 0.28
N ILE A 364 -11.03 8.20 -0.47
CA ILE A 364 -9.68 8.53 -0.03
C ILE A 364 -9.56 10.05 0.03
N GLY A 365 -9.25 10.60 1.21
CA GLY A 365 -9.15 12.05 1.39
C GLY A 365 -10.41 12.78 0.94
N ALA A 366 -10.29 13.68 -0.03
CA ALA A 366 -11.40 14.44 -0.60
C ALA A 366 -12.14 13.71 -1.73
N ILE A 367 -11.60 12.60 -2.23
CA ILE A 367 -12.14 11.86 -3.37
C ILE A 367 -13.08 10.75 -2.88
N ASP A 368 -14.34 10.84 -3.25
CA ASP A 368 -15.43 9.97 -2.83
C ASP A 368 -15.91 9.11 -4.02
N TRP A 369 -16.02 7.82 -3.80
CA TRP A 369 -16.41 6.84 -4.82
C TRP A 369 -17.94 6.65 -4.94
N GLY A 370 -18.73 7.25 -4.06
CA GLY A 370 -20.20 7.16 -4.04
C GLY A 370 -20.77 5.85 -3.51
N THR A 371 -19.94 4.85 -3.24
CA THR A 371 -20.33 3.52 -2.74
C THR A 371 -19.18 2.87 -1.99
N ASP A 372 -19.46 1.89 -1.13
CA ASP A 372 -18.43 1.07 -0.48
C ASP A 372 -17.86 0.05 -1.47
N THR A 373 -16.84 0.49 -2.20
CA THR A 373 -16.16 -0.29 -3.25
C THR A 373 -15.49 -1.53 -2.69
N ALA A 374 -14.90 -1.45 -1.50
CA ALA A 374 -14.22 -2.57 -0.85
C ALA A 374 -15.21 -3.68 -0.47
N ARG A 375 -16.32 -3.32 0.14
CA ARG A 375 -17.38 -4.28 0.47
C ARG A 375 -18.01 -4.90 -0.78
N TRP A 376 -18.29 -4.07 -1.80
CA TRP A 376 -18.82 -4.56 -3.06
C TRP A 376 -17.90 -5.61 -3.67
N PHE A 377 -16.61 -5.30 -3.75
CA PHE A 377 -15.60 -6.19 -4.33
C PHE A 377 -15.50 -7.51 -3.55
N ARG A 378 -15.40 -7.45 -2.23
CA ARG A 378 -15.34 -8.68 -1.41
C ARG A 378 -16.54 -9.58 -1.63
N GLN A 379 -17.76 -8.99 -1.69
CA GLN A 379 -19.01 -9.76 -1.83
C GLN A 379 -19.26 -10.27 -3.26
N ASN A 380 -18.85 -9.54 -4.28
CA ASN A 380 -19.19 -9.87 -5.68
C ASN A 380 -18.04 -10.53 -6.45
N VAL A 381 -16.81 -10.45 -5.98
CA VAL A 381 -15.63 -11.00 -6.65
C VAL A 381 -14.89 -11.97 -5.76
N MET A 382 -14.37 -11.53 -4.61
CA MET A 382 -13.45 -12.31 -3.79
C MET A 382 -14.12 -13.53 -3.14
N ILE A 383 -15.24 -13.33 -2.45
CA ILE A 383 -15.95 -14.46 -1.77
C ILE A 383 -16.50 -15.47 -2.78
N PRO A 384 -17.13 -15.07 -3.91
CA PRO A 384 -17.48 -16.00 -4.98
C PRO A 384 -16.30 -16.81 -5.52
N PHE A 385 -15.16 -16.18 -5.80
CA PHE A 385 -13.92 -16.86 -6.21
C PHE A 385 -13.48 -17.91 -5.19
N LEU A 386 -13.43 -17.55 -3.92
CA LEU A 386 -13.05 -18.46 -2.85
C LEU A 386 -14.07 -19.62 -2.69
N ASN A 387 -15.37 -19.35 -2.82
CA ASN A 387 -16.41 -20.39 -2.71
C ASN A 387 -16.29 -21.43 -3.84
N GLU A 388 -16.01 -21.00 -5.08
CA GLU A 388 -15.79 -21.92 -6.19
C GLU A 388 -14.62 -22.88 -5.89
N HIS A 389 -13.47 -22.35 -5.54
CA HIS A 389 -12.25 -23.15 -5.43
C HIS A 389 -12.12 -23.90 -4.11
N LEU A 390 -12.64 -23.37 -3.04
CA LEU A 390 -12.45 -23.92 -1.68
C LEU A 390 -13.65 -24.72 -1.16
N LYS A 391 -14.87 -24.45 -1.66
CA LYS A 391 -16.08 -25.16 -1.23
C LYS A 391 -16.69 -26.00 -2.33
N GLY A 392 -16.18 -25.92 -3.58
CA GLY A 392 -16.82 -26.54 -4.73
C GLY A 392 -18.16 -25.89 -5.06
N GLY A 393 -18.27 -24.58 -4.83
CA GLY A 393 -19.44 -23.78 -5.18
C GLY A 393 -19.62 -23.63 -6.70
N PRO A 394 -20.66 -22.93 -7.14
CA PRO A 394 -20.85 -22.63 -8.55
C PRO A 394 -19.70 -21.79 -9.11
N PRO A 395 -19.46 -21.83 -10.44
CA PRO A 395 -18.47 -20.97 -11.08
C PRO A 395 -18.74 -19.49 -10.75
N ALA A 396 -17.72 -18.80 -10.26
CA ALA A 396 -17.83 -17.39 -9.86
C ALA A 396 -17.91 -16.45 -11.08
N ASN A 397 -17.51 -16.95 -12.26
CA ASN A 397 -17.48 -16.18 -13.51
C ASN A 397 -16.77 -14.83 -13.36
N ILE A 398 -15.70 -14.77 -12.54
CA ILE A 398 -14.91 -13.55 -12.44
C ILE A 398 -14.17 -13.28 -13.77
N ALA A 399 -13.98 -12.01 -14.09
CA ALA A 399 -13.23 -11.62 -15.28
C ALA A 399 -11.74 -11.97 -15.13
N LYS A 400 -11.01 -11.98 -16.24
CA LYS A 400 -9.54 -12.04 -16.22
C LYS A 400 -8.97 -10.86 -15.44
N VAL A 401 -9.56 -9.68 -15.67
CA VAL A 401 -9.29 -8.46 -14.91
C VAL A 401 -10.61 -7.80 -14.48
N THR A 402 -10.70 -7.39 -13.23
CA THR A 402 -11.80 -6.58 -12.69
C THR A 402 -11.18 -5.27 -12.23
N ALA A 403 -11.52 -4.16 -12.88
CA ALA A 403 -10.95 -2.85 -12.56
C ALA A 403 -12.03 -1.85 -12.17
N PHE A 404 -11.68 -0.89 -11.33
CA PHE A 404 -12.53 0.24 -11.00
C PHE A 404 -12.09 1.44 -11.80
N GLU A 405 -12.94 1.86 -12.75
CA GLU A 405 -12.70 3.01 -13.60
C GLU A 405 -12.95 4.30 -12.80
N GLY A 406 -11.88 4.97 -12.38
CA GLY A 406 -11.93 6.26 -11.72
C GLY A 406 -12.51 7.35 -12.64
N GLY A 407 -13.10 8.41 -12.07
CA GLY A 407 -13.76 9.47 -12.83
C GLY A 407 -15.18 9.14 -13.30
N THR A 408 -15.49 7.90 -13.64
CA THR A 408 -16.86 7.39 -13.84
C THR A 408 -17.37 6.62 -12.63
N ASN A 409 -16.46 6.14 -11.77
CA ASN A 409 -16.72 5.38 -10.56
C ASN A 409 -17.51 4.09 -10.81
N GLN A 410 -17.08 3.30 -11.80
CA GLN A 410 -17.75 2.07 -12.19
C GLN A 410 -16.78 0.89 -12.23
N TRP A 411 -17.27 -0.29 -11.84
CA TRP A 411 -16.53 -1.54 -12.01
C TRP A 411 -16.63 -2.05 -13.44
N THR A 412 -15.48 -2.36 -14.05
CA THR A 412 -15.34 -2.90 -15.39
C THR A 412 -14.81 -4.32 -15.37
N ARG A 413 -15.09 -5.09 -16.41
CA ARG A 413 -14.67 -6.48 -16.59
C ARG A 413 -13.88 -6.60 -17.89
N LEU A 414 -12.58 -6.84 -17.77
CA LEU A 414 -11.67 -6.81 -18.90
C LEU A 414 -11.08 -8.20 -19.17
N ASN A 415 -10.66 -8.44 -20.40
CA ASN A 415 -10.05 -9.72 -20.81
C ASN A 415 -8.54 -9.75 -20.65
N ASP A 416 -7.88 -8.61 -20.51
CA ASP A 416 -6.44 -8.47 -20.32
C ASP A 416 -6.10 -7.13 -19.67
N TRP A 417 -4.85 -6.99 -19.21
CA TRP A 417 -4.28 -5.74 -18.70
C TRP A 417 -2.82 -5.59 -19.16
N PRO A 418 -2.35 -4.40 -19.54
CA PRO A 418 -3.10 -3.15 -19.72
C PRO A 418 -4.13 -3.23 -20.87
N GLN A 419 -5.30 -2.62 -20.70
CA GLN A 419 -6.37 -2.68 -21.71
C GLN A 419 -5.96 -1.98 -23.02
N ALA A 420 -5.40 -0.78 -22.91
CA ALA A 420 -4.98 0.03 -24.07
C ALA A 420 -3.83 -0.60 -24.88
N CYS A 421 -3.14 -1.57 -24.30
CA CYS A 421 -1.93 -2.15 -24.88
C CYS A 421 -2.03 -3.67 -25.03
N ALA A 422 -3.19 -4.19 -25.40
CA ALA A 422 -3.48 -5.64 -25.44
C ALA A 422 -2.49 -6.48 -26.24
N SER A 423 -1.69 -5.91 -27.13
CA SER A 423 -0.71 -6.66 -27.93
C SER A 423 0.72 -6.09 -27.92
N ALA A 424 0.96 -4.82 -27.61
CA ALA A 424 2.31 -4.23 -27.74
C ALA A 424 2.47 -2.84 -27.10
N CYS A 425 2.42 -2.72 -25.77
CA CYS A 425 2.99 -1.55 -25.09
C CYS A 425 4.54 -1.61 -25.17
N PRO A 426 5.25 -0.50 -25.45
CA PRO A 426 4.77 0.89 -25.56
C PRO A 426 4.32 1.32 -26.98
N ALA A 427 4.22 0.42 -27.96
CA ALA A 427 3.95 0.78 -29.35
C ALA A 427 2.58 1.45 -29.56
N ASN A 428 1.62 1.21 -28.67
CA ASN A 428 0.26 1.75 -28.75
C ASN A 428 0.03 2.98 -27.86
N LEU A 429 1.07 3.53 -27.21
CA LEU A 429 0.94 4.71 -26.36
C LEU A 429 0.80 5.97 -27.19
N THR A 430 -0.13 6.83 -26.83
CA THR A 430 -0.33 8.14 -27.47
C THR A 430 0.50 9.20 -26.77
N PRO A 431 1.47 9.86 -27.43
CA PRO A 431 2.30 10.87 -26.79
C PRO A 431 1.51 12.12 -26.40
N LEU A 432 1.59 12.53 -25.15
CA LEU A 432 1.23 13.84 -24.64
C LEU A 432 2.51 14.66 -24.55
N TYR A 433 2.73 15.54 -25.52
CA TYR A 433 3.97 16.33 -25.64
C TYR A 433 3.98 17.51 -24.66
N LEU A 434 5.12 17.75 -24.02
CA LEU A 434 5.39 19.00 -23.33
C LEU A 434 5.76 20.07 -24.36
N ALA A 435 5.12 21.24 -24.28
CA ALA A 435 5.23 22.30 -25.26
C ALA A 435 5.63 23.63 -24.65
N PRO A 436 6.30 24.51 -25.41
CA PRO A 436 6.65 25.87 -24.94
C PRO A 436 5.44 26.63 -24.41
N GLY A 437 5.65 27.45 -23.38
CA GLY A 437 4.58 28.22 -22.72
C GLY A 437 3.73 27.40 -21.78
N ASN A 438 4.33 26.42 -21.11
CA ASN A 438 3.73 25.62 -20.05
C ASN A 438 2.47 24.85 -20.50
N ARG A 439 2.49 24.30 -21.71
CA ARG A 439 1.38 23.58 -22.31
C ARG A 439 1.69 22.11 -22.55
N VAL A 440 0.66 21.28 -22.53
CA VAL A 440 0.69 19.92 -23.09
C VAL A 440 -0.32 19.75 -24.20
N GLY A 441 -0.04 18.82 -25.12
CA GLY A 441 -0.96 18.50 -26.20
C GLY A 441 -0.56 17.26 -26.99
N PHE A 442 -1.48 16.74 -27.78
CA PHE A 442 -1.29 15.50 -28.56
C PHE A 442 -0.58 15.72 -29.91
N SER A 443 -0.33 16.96 -30.28
CA SER A 443 0.42 17.29 -31.49
C SER A 443 1.85 17.67 -31.13
N PRO A 444 2.89 17.16 -31.83
CA PRO A 444 4.26 17.53 -31.58
C PRO A 444 4.45 19.04 -31.79
N PRO A 445 5.10 19.75 -30.83
CA PRO A 445 5.36 21.18 -30.96
C PRO A 445 6.30 21.48 -32.14
N ALA A 446 6.05 22.60 -32.83
CA ALA A 446 6.84 23.01 -33.99
C ALA A 446 8.22 23.60 -33.64
N SER A 447 8.42 24.05 -32.40
CA SER A 447 9.66 24.68 -31.93
C SER A 447 10.20 23.97 -30.70
N GLU A 448 11.53 23.90 -30.59
CA GLU A 448 12.21 23.43 -29.39
C GLU A 448 12.42 24.58 -28.41
N ALA A 449 12.24 24.29 -27.13
CA ALA A 449 12.56 25.17 -26.01
C ALA A 449 12.95 24.35 -24.79
N PHE A 450 13.19 25.00 -23.68
CA PHE A 450 13.32 24.38 -22.38
C PHE A 450 12.81 25.32 -21.29
N ASP A 451 12.30 24.74 -20.24
CA ASP A 451 12.02 25.43 -18.98
C ASP A 451 13.09 25.05 -17.96
N SER A 452 13.47 25.99 -17.10
CA SER A 452 14.53 25.76 -16.12
C SER A 452 14.13 26.19 -14.73
N TYR A 453 14.64 25.45 -13.74
CA TYR A 453 14.49 25.77 -12.33
C TYR A 453 15.74 25.44 -11.55
N LEU A 454 15.88 26.05 -10.37
CA LEU A 454 16.96 25.74 -9.44
C LEU A 454 16.44 24.68 -8.45
N SER A 455 17.00 23.48 -8.48
CA SER A 455 16.78 22.47 -7.45
C SER A 455 17.80 22.63 -6.35
N ASP A 456 17.35 22.95 -5.14
CA ASP A 456 18.21 23.16 -3.99
C ASP A 456 17.95 22.08 -2.91
N PRO A 457 18.91 21.16 -2.68
CA PRO A 457 18.77 20.15 -1.63
C PRO A 457 18.63 20.69 -0.20
N ALA A 458 18.90 21.98 0.03
CA ALA A 458 18.62 22.62 1.31
C ALA A 458 17.15 22.99 1.50
N HIS A 459 16.38 23.08 0.40
CA HIS A 459 14.96 23.43 0.37
C HIS A 459 14.16 22.50 -0.53
N PRO A 460 14.26 21.16 -0.36
CA PRO A 460 13.66 20.20 -1.28
C PRO A 460 12.12 20.36 -1.37
N VAL A 461 11.57 20.01 -2.52
CA VAL A 461 10.11 19.96 -2.70
C VAL A 461 9.54 18.89 -1.78
N THR A 462 8.57 19.27 -0.97
CA THR A 462 7.86 18.33 -0.08
C THR A 462 6.95 17.41 -0.89
N TYR A 463 6.76 16.15 -0.44
CA TYR A 463 5.87 15.21 -1.13
C TYR A 463 4.39 15.52 -0.89
N ARG A 464 4.07 16.22 0.17
CA ARG A 464 2.75 16.74 0.54
C ARG A 464 2.89 18.01 1.36
N ALA A 465 1.79 18.72 1.58
CA ALA A 465 1.79 19.92 2.43
C ALA A 465 2.32 19.61 3.84
N ARG A 466 3.21 20.48 4.34
CA ARG A 466 3.77 20.34 5.70
C ARG A 466 2.77 20.79 6.78
N PRO A 467 2.84 20.20 8.00
CA PRO A 467 3.86 19.29 8.51
C PRO A 467 3.71 17.85 7.96
N ASN A 468 4.83 17.18 7.72
CA ASN A 468 4.85 15.77 7.36
C ASN A 468 4.96 14.93 8.64
N LEU A 469 3.88 14.23 8.98
CA LEU A 469 3.85 13.33 10.14
C LEU A 469 4.43 11.96 9.75
N PRO A 470 5.05 11.24 10.70
CA PRO A 470 5.46 9.87 10.44
C PRO A 470 4.30 9.01 9.90
N PRO A 471 4.53 8.09 8.97
CA PRO A 471 3.48 7.32 8.29
C PRO A 471 2.46 6.68 9.22
N PHE A 472 2.91 6.04 10.29
CA PHE A 472 2.07 5.27 11.20
C PHE A 472 1.69 6.01 12.49
N ALA A 473 1.97 7.33 12.58
CA ALA A 473 1.53 8.14 13.72
C ALA A 473 -0.01 8.20 13.80
N PRO A 474 -0.62 8.24 15.01
CA PRO A 474 -2.08 8.16 15.17
C PRO A 474 -2.90 9.20 14.41
N THR A 475 -2.33 10.37 14.13
CA THR A 475 -2.98 11.47 13.39
C THR A 475 -2.44 11.63 11.98
N SER A 476 -1.62 10.68 11.51
CA SER A 476 -1.06 10.73 10.17
C SER A 476 -2.15 10.53 9.11
N THR A 477 -2.06 11.33 8.07
CA THR A 477 -2.89 11.20 6.87
C THR A 477 -2.13 10.46 5.75
N TRP A 478 -1.18 9.58 6.12
CA TRP A 478 -0.37 8.79 5.21
C TRP A 478 -1.18 8.07 4.13
N ARG A 479 -2.33 7.53 4.51
CA ARG A 479 -3.19 6.74 3.61
C ARG A 479 -3.83 7.53 2.48
N GLN A 480 -3.75 8.86 2.49
CA GLN A 480 -4.43 9.72 1.51
C GLN A 480 -3.49 10.60 0.67
N TRP A 481 -2.17 10.60 0.95
CA TRP A 481 -1.27 11.57 0.33
C TRP A 481 -1.22 11.47 -1.21
N LEU A 482 -1.47 10.30 -1.79
CA LEU A 482 -1.50 10.12 -3.25
C LEU A 482 -2.65 10.89 -3.91
N VAL A 483 -3.72 11.16 -3.19
CA VAL A 483 -4.86 11.95 -3.68
C VAL A 483 -4.83 13.39 -3.15
N ASP A 484 -3.81 13.81 -2.39
CA ASP A 484 -3.71 15.21 -1.92
C ASP A 484 -3.63 16.17 -3.11
N ASP A 485 -4.29 17.32 -2.98
CA ASP A 485 -4.30 18.40 -3.97
C ASP A 485 -2.88 18.90 -4.29
N GLN A 486 -2.46 18.82 -5.55
CA GLN A 486 -1.09 19.12 -5.96
C GLN A 486 -0.78 20.61 -6.12
N ARG A 487 -1.74 21.52 -5.90
CA ARG A 487 -1.54 22.99 -5.94
C ARG A 487 -0.46 23.47 -4.98
N PHE A 488 -0.19 22.76 -3.87
CA PHE A 488 0.90 23.08 -2.97
C PHE A 488 2.28 22.99 -3.66
N ALA A 489 2.43 22.12 -4.66
CA ALA A 489 3.65 21.94 -5.42
C ALA A 489 3.67 22.87 -6.65
N GLU A 490 2.55 23.04 -7.34
CA GLU A 490 2.43 23.93 -8.51
C GLU A 490 2.93 25.36 -8.22
N ALA A 491 2.59 25.89 -7.06
CA ALA A 491 2.99 27.24 -6.66
C ALA A 491 4.50 27.45 -6.40
N ARG A 492 5.30 26.40 -6.47
CA ARG A 492 6.74 26.46 -6.16
C ARG A 492 7.59 26.83 -7.41
N PRO A 493 8.65 27.65 -7.25
CA PRO A 493 9.53 28.02 -8.36
C PRO A 493 10.47 26.90 -8.83
N ASP A 494 10.56 25.81 -8.09
CA ASP A 494 11.37 24.61 -8.36
C ASP A 494 10.52 23.41 -8.84
N VAL A 495 9.30 23.69 -9.29
CA VAL A 495 8.40 22.78 -10.00
C VAL A 495 8.01 23.40 -11.32
N VAL A 496 8.15 22.66 -12.42
CA VAL A 496 7.64 23.10 -13.72
C VAL A 496 6.35 22.36 -14.05
N THR A 497 5.37 23.12 -14.51
CA THR A 497 4.02 22.64 -14.73
C THR A 497 3.58 22.91 -16.17
N TYR A 498 2.96 21.92 -16.80
CA TYR A 498 2.44 21.99 -18.15
C TYR A 498 0.97 21.53 -18.15
N ALA A 499 0.06 22.36 -18.68
CA ALA A 499 -1.36 22.04 -18.69
C ALA A 499 -1.99 22.09 -20.08
N SER A 500 -3.00 21.26 -20.32
CA SER A 500 -3.79 21.29 -21.54
C SER A 500 -4.85 22.39 -21.49
N ALA A 501 -5.48 22.68 -22.65
CA ALA A 501 -6.81 23.26 -22.64
C ALA A 501 -7.80 22.29 -21.97
N PRO A 502 -8.98 22.78 -21.51
CA PRO A 502 -10.04 21.91 -21.05
C PRO A 502 -10.41 20.88 -22.12
N LEU A 503 -10.64 19.64 -21.72
CA LEU A 503 -11.01 18.57 -22.65
C LEU A 503 -12.46 18.75 -23.11
N ASP A 504 -12.69 18.57 -24.41
CA ASP A 504 -14.04 18.61 -24.99
C ASP A 504 -14.78 17.28 -24.85
N LYS A 505 -14.04 16.19 -24.64
CA LYS A 505 -14.54 14.81 -24.57
C LYS A 505 -13.86 14.05 -23.43
N PRO A 506 -14.51 13.01 -22.89
CA PRO A 506 -13.85 12.12 -21.92
C PRO A 506 -12.59 11.51 -22.53
N LEU A 507 -11.55 11.35 -21.70
CA LEU A 507 -10.32 10.69 -22.08
C LEU A 507 -10.08 9.52 -21.12
N HIS A 508 -10.24 8.30 -21.62
CA HIS A 508 -10.03 7.08 -20.82
C HIS A 508 -8.60 6.59 -20.96
N LEU A 509 -7.92 6.45 -19.81
CA LEU A 509 -6.59 5.87 -19.66
C LEU A 509 -6.71 4.52 -18.95
N ALA A 510 -6.25 3.42 -19.58
CA ALA A 510 -6.31 2.10 -18.96
C ALA A 510 -5.02 1.32 -19.23
N GLY A 511 -4.05 1.47 -18.31
CA GLY A 511 -2.73 0.84 -18.41
C GLY A 511 -1.64 1.63 -17.72
N THR A 512 -0.42 1.50 -18.22
CA THR A 512 0.80 2.05 -17.64
C THR A 512 1.29 3.25 -18.46
N PRO A 513 1.20 4.50 -17.96
CA PRO A 513 1.79 5.65 -18.65
C PRO A 513 3.32 5.53 -18.67
N LEU A 514 3.95 5.94 -19.78
CA LEU A 514 5.41 5.90 -19.95
C LEU A 514 5.98 7.31 -20.06
N VAL A 515 6.85 7.67 -19.14
CA VAL A 515 7.60 8.92 -19.18
C VAL A 515 8.75 8.80 -20.18
N ASN A 516 8.86 9.78 -21.08
CA ASN A 516 10.03 10.07 -21.89
C ASN A 516 10.47 11.51 -21.59
N LEU A 517 11.23 11.69 -20.52
CA LEU A 517 11.68 13.00 -20.08
C LEU A 517 13.06 13.30 -20.69
N VAL A 518 13.14 14.35 -21.49
CA VAL A 518 14.41 14.89 -22.00
C VAL A 518 14.82 16.06 -21.12
N ALA A 519 15.89 15.89 -20.35
CA ALA A 519 16.28 16.87 -19.35
C ALA A 519 17.81 17.01 -19.24
N SER A 520 18.28 18.07 -18.57
CA SER A 520 19.69 18.23 -18.19
C SER A 520 19.78 18.81 -16.78
N THR A 521 20.90 18.49 -16.12
CA THR A 521 21.27 19.09 -14.82
C THR A 521 22.65 19.75 -14.93
N SER A 522 22.88 20.83 -14.19
CA SER A 522 24.23 21.38 -14.03
C SER A 522 25.05 20.59 -13.00
N GLY A 523 24.43 19.67 -12.26
CA GLY A 523 25.08 18.71 -11.37
C GLY A 523 25.60 17.48 -12.09
N SER A 524 26.01 16.47 -11.32
CA SER A 524 26.42 15.15 -11.82
C SER A 524 25.52 14.03 -11.36
N ASP A 525 24.43 14.35 -10.67
CA ASP A 525 23.32 13.47 -10.31
C ASP A 525 22.03 14.29 -10.18
N SER A 526 20.88 13.67 -10.27
CA SER A 526 19.57 14.28 -10.06
C SER A 526 18.49 13.22 -9.96
N ASP A 527 17.39 13.52 -9.27
CA ASP A 527 16.15 12.76 -9.34
C ASP A 527 15.14 13.49 -10.23
N TRP A 528 14.26 12.73 -10.83
CA TRP A 528 13.17 13.23 -11.67
C TRP A 528 11.86 12.64 -11.24
N ILE A 529 10.97 13.48 -10.76
CA ILE A 529 9.61 13.14 -10.39
C ILE A 529 8.68 13.69 -11.47
N VAL A 530 7.81 12.82 -11.99
CA VAL A 530 6.79 13.19 -12.97
C VAL A 530 5.44 12.81 -12.43
N LYS A 531 4.49 13.76 -12.48
CA LYS A 531 3.11 13.57 -12.05
C LYS A 531 2.20 13.83 -13.23
N LEU A 532 1.29 12.91 -13.49
CA LEU A 532 0.14 13.07 -14.39
C LEU A 532 -1.08 13.40 -13.55
N ILE A 533 -1.71 14.52 -13.82
CA ILE A 533 -2.72 15.13 -12.95
C ILE A 533 -3.99 15.41 -13.73
N ASP A 534 -5.13 15.09 -13.16
CA ASP A 534 -6.46 15.56 -13.56
C ASP A 534 -6.76 16.86 -12.81
N VAL A 535 -6.87 17.96 -13.54
CA VAL A 535 -7.23 19.28 -12.98
C VAL A 535 -8.71 19.50 -13.16
N TYR A 536 -9.42 19.61 -12.07
CA TYR A 536 -10.86 19.86 -12.03
C TYR A 536 -11.18 21.29 -12.50
N PRO A 537 -12.36 21.54 -13.08
CA PRO A 537 -12.80 22.89 -13.39
C PRO A 537 -12.80 23.78 -12.15
N ASP A 538 -12.46 25.08 -12.30
CA ASP A 538 -12.45 26.06 -11.18
C ASP A 538 -13.83 26.14 -10.51
N GLN A 539 -14.90 26.00 -11.29
CA GLN A 539 -16.27 25.91 -10.77
C GLN A 539 -16.74 24.46 -10.87
N TYR A 540 -16.86 23.80 -9.72
CA TYR A 540 -17.32 22.41 -9.62
C TYR A 540 -18.55 22.33 -8.71
N PRO A 541 -19.76 22.64 -9.23
CA PRO A 541 -20.97 22.81 -8.40
C PRO A 541 -21.38 21.56 -7.62
N GLN A 542 -21.01 20.36 -8.08
CA GLN A 542 -21.33 19.08 -7.42
C GLN A 542 -20.58 18.93 -6.10
N LYS A 543 -19.34 19.42 -6.04
CA LYS A 543 -18.47 19.45 -4.87
C LYS A 543 -17.58 20.70 -4.95
N PRO A 544 -18.06 21.86 -4.45
CA PRO A 544 -17.34 23.13 -4.58
C PRO A 544 -15.93 23.12 -4.01
N GLU A 545 -15.67 22.28 -3.02
CA GLU A 545 -14.35 22.07 -2.42
C GLU A 545 -13.31 21.45 -3.37
N LEU A 546 -13.77 20.80 -4.44
CA LEU A 546 -12.93 20.28 -5.52
C LEU A 546 -12.74 21.26 -6.66
N GLY A 547 -13.22 22.50 -6.57
CA GLY A 547 -12.99 23.54 -7.60
C GLY A 547 -11.49 23.79 -7.78
N GLY A 548 -10.98 23.56 -9.00
CA GLY A 548 -9.56 23.64 -9.34
C GLY A 548 -8.66 22.62 -8.66
N TYR A 549 -9.23 21.52 -8.16
CA TYR A 549 -8.45 20.46 -7.49
C TYR A 549 -7.51 19.78 -8.48
N GLU A 550 -6.30 19.53 -8.07
CA GLU A 550 -5.26 18.85 -8.84
C GLU A 550 -5.07 17.42 -8.33
N LEU A 551 -5.84 16.47 -8.87
CA LEU A 551 -5.74 15.06 -8.50
C LEU A 551 -4.65 14.38 -9.30
N ALA A 552 -3.59 13.92 -8.65
CA ALA A 552 -2.60 13.05 -9.29
C ALA A 552 -3.23 11.68 -9.57
N ILE A 553 -3.29 11.30 -10.85
CA ILE A 553 -3.80 10.00 -11.30
C ILE A 553 -2.69 8.97 -11.51
N ALA A 554 -1.46 9.42 -11.75
CA ALA A 554 -0.26 8.58 -11.74
C ALA A 554 0.97 9.47 -11.49
N MET A 555 1.86 9.04 -10.62
CA MET A 555 3.08 9.78 -10.33
C MET A 555 4.18 8.84 -9.79
N ASP A 556 5.42 9.10 -10.20
CA ASP A 556 6.56 8.34 -9.71
C ASP A 556 7.86 9.12 -9.86
N ILE A 557 8.93 8.54 -9.32
CA ILE A 557 10.29 9.07 -9.28
C ILE A 557 11.24 8.15 -10.04
N MET A 558 12.25 8.72 -10.67
CA MET A 558 13.42 8.01 -11.16
C MET A 558 14.70 8.68 -10.67
N ARG A 559 15.60 7.92 -10.07
CA ARG A 559 16.94 8.38 -9.72
C ARG A 559 17.85 8.34 -10.95
N GLY A 560 18.25 9.50 -11.44
CA GLY A 560 18.87 9.67 -12.75
C GLY A 560 20.19 8.92 -12.97
N ARG A 561 20.93 8.58 -11.90
CA ARG A 561 22.13 7.76 -11.99
C ARG A 561 21.91 6.36 -12.55
N TYR A 562 20.67 5.85 -12.49
CA TYR A 562 20.26 4.53 -12.95
C TYR A 562 19.60 4.52 -14.33
N ARG A 563 19.61 5.66 -15.05
CA ARG A 563 18.93 5.84 -16.35
C ARG A 563 19.33 4.84 -17.44
N ASP A 564 20.61 4.45 -17.46
CA ASP A 564 21.17 3.58 -18.50
C ASP A 564 21.22 2.11 -18.06
N ASP A 565 21.55 1.88 -16.80
CA ASP A 565 21.67 0.56 -16.19
C ASP A 565 21.31 0.63 -14.69
N PRO A 566 20.23 -0.01 -14.26
CA PRO A 566 19.85 -0.03 -12.85
C PRO A 566 20.84 -0.77 -11.94
N THR A 567 21.72 -1.61 -12.53
CA THR A 567 22.73 -2.38 -11.80
C THR A 567 24.05 -1.60 -11.62
N HIS A 568 24.34 -0.67 -12.54
CA HIS A 568 25.58 0.10 -12.56
C HIS A 568 25.30 1.59 -12.68
N PRO A 569 25.16 2.29 -11.55
CA PRO A 569 24.90 3.73 -11.56
C PRO A 569 26.05 4.51 -12.20
N SER A 570 25.72 5.51 -13.01
CA SER A 570 26.69 6.37 -13.69
C SER A 570 26.40 7.85 -13.46
N PRO A 571 27.44 8.72 -13.42
CA PRO A 571 27.21 10.16 -13.31
C PRO A 571 26.42 10.68 -14.52
N ILE A 572 25.61 11.72 -14.27
CA ILE A 572 24.92 12.43 -15.34
C ILE A 572 25.89 13.45 -15.93
N PRO A 573 26.06 13.50 -17.27
CA PRO A 573 26.89 14.53 -17.92
C PRO A 573 26.28 15.91 -17.66
N ALA A 574 27.08 16.81 -17.04
CA ALA A 574 26.63 18.14 -16.65
C ALA A 574 26.23 18.99 -17.86
N ASN A 575 25.04 19.58 -17.82
CA ASN A 575 24.42 20.42 -18.86
C ASN A 575 24.17 19.74 -20.22
N GLU A 576 24.33 18.42 -20.32
CA GLU A 576 24.00 17.67 -21.53
C GLU A 576 22.54 17.23 -21.51
N ARG A 577 21.90 17.17 -22.68
CA ARG A 577 20.54 16.60 -22.83
C ARG A 577 20.61 15.08 -22.68
N VAL A 578 19.88 14.56 -21.72
CA VAL A 578 19.76 13.14 -21.43
C VAL A 578 18.29 12.74 -21.46
N THR A 579 17.98 11.56 -21.93
CA THR A 579 16.61 11.01 -21.91
C THR A 579 16.45 10.04 -20.74
N TYR A 580 15.43 10.29 -19.93
CA TYR A 580 15.01 9.43 -18.83
C TYR A 580 13.72 8.74 -19.21
N LYS A 581 13.70 7.40 -19.12
CA LYS A 581 12.52 6.60 -19.44
C LYS A 581 12.14 5.74 -18.25
N PHE A 582 10.91 5.90 -17.78
CA PHE A 582 10.37 5.08 -16.69
C PHE A 582 8.84 5.04 -16.77
N ALA A 583 8.26 3.98 -16.22
CA ALA A 583 6.81 3.82 -16.12
C ALA A 583 6.28 4.58 -14.91
N LEU A 584 5.09 5.16 -15.04
CA LEU A 584 4.28 5.55 -13.89
C LEU A 584 3.43 4.36 -13.45
N PRO A 585 2.85 4.37 -12.24
CA PRO A 585 1.92 3.34 -11.80
C PRO A 585 0.75 3.13 -12.77
N ASN A 586 0.16 1.95 -12.70
CA ASN A 586 -1.03 1.62 -13.48
C ASN A 586 -2.19 2.56 -13.15
N VAL A 587 -3.02 2.86 -14.15
CA VAL A 587 -4.18 3.73 -14.03
C VAL A 587 -5.35 3.16 -14.82
N ASP A 588 -6.56 3.16 -14.23
CA ASP A 588 -7.83 3.01 -14.94
C ASP A 588 -8.71 4.23 -14.60
N TYR A 589 -8.65 5.26 -15.44
CA TYR A 589 -9.22 6.56 -15.12
C TYR A 589 -9.75 7.30 -16.33
N VAL A 590 -10.94 7.89 -16.19
CA VAL A 590 -11.54 8.75 -17.20
C VAL A 590 -11.47 10.21 -16.78
N VAL A 591 -10.60 10.97 -17.44
CA VAL A 591 -10.57 12.43 -17.30
C VAL A 591 -11.81 13.00 -17.98
N GLN A 592 -12.63 13.74 -17.23
CA GLN A 592 -13.95 14.20 -17.67
C GLN A 592 -13.88 15.44 -18.60
N PRO A 593 -14.90 15.68 -19.44
CA PRO A 593 -14.98 16.92 -20.19
C PRO A 593 -14.97 18.16 -19.29
N GLY A 594 -14.28 19.20 -19.70
CA GLY A 594 -14.06 20.41 -18.90
C GLY A 594 -12.87 20.35 -17.95
N HIS A 595 -12.38 19.16 -17.62
CA HIS A 595 -11.11 18.97 -16.89
C HIS A 595 -9.91 19.20 -17.81
N ARG A 596 -8.72 19.30 -17.24
CA ARG A 596 -7.46 19.44 -17.98
C ARG A 596 -6.48 18.36 -17.56
N LEU A 597 -5.65 17.92 -18.51
CA LEU A 597 -4.46 17.16 -18.17
C LEU A 597 -3.34 18.12 -17.78
N MET A 598 -2.63 17.78 -16.70
CA MET A 598 -1.44 18.51 -16.26
C MET A 598 -0.28 17.53 -16.05
N VAL A 599 0.93 18.00 -16.35
CA VAL A 599 2.18 17.31 -16.02
C VAL A 599 3.01 18.23 -15.15
N GLN A 600 3.38 17.76 -13.96
CA GLN A 600 4.36 18.44 -13.09
C GLN A 600 5.68 17.68 -13.12
N VAL A 601 6.81 18.41 -13.20
CA VAL A 601 8.17 17.86 -13.14
C VAL A 601 8.95 18.58 -12.05
N GLN A 602 9.60 17.83 -11.18
CA GLN A 602 10.42 18.32 -10.06
C GLN A 602 11.61 17.38 -9.82
N SER A 603 12.58 17.79 -9.00
CA SER A 603 13.80 17.02 -8.73
C SER A 603 14.01 16.63 -7.28
N SER A 604 12.97 16.69 -6.47
CA SER A 604 12.94 16.14 -5.11
C SER A 604 11.50 15.86 -4.68
N TRP A 605 11.31 14.86 -3.81
CA TRP A 605 10.01 14.44 -3.29
C TRP A 605 10.19 14.05 -1.81
N PHE A 606 10.55 15.07 -1.05
CA PHE A 606 11.09 14.90 0.30
C PHE A 606 9.99 15.10 1.38
N PRO A 607 10.04 14.39 2.51
CA PRO A 607 10.99 13.35 2.89
C PRO A 607 10.55 11.93 2.47
N LEU A 608 9.54 11.75 1.61
CA LEU A 608 9.11 10.45 1.13
C LEU A 608 10.32 9.65 0.61
N TYR A 609 11.11 10.29 -0.26
CA TYR A 609 12.39 9.76 -0.73
C TYR A 609 13.56 10.57 -0.16
N ASP A 610 14.70 9.90 0.00
CA ASP A 610 15.94 10.56 0.38
C ASP A 610 16.34 11.57 -0.71
N ARG A 611 16.75 12.76 -0.29
CA ARG A 611 17.13 13.82 -1.23
C ARG A 611 18.43 13.50 -1.97
N ASN A 612 18.41 13.73 -3.26
CA ASN A 612 19.62 13.62 -4.09
C ASN A 612 20.59 14.76 -3.76
N PRO A 613 21.89 14.49 -3.52
CA PRO A 613 22.90 15.54 -3.30
C PRO A 613 23.20 16.34 -4.57
N GLN A 614 22.73 15.91 -5.74
CA GLN A 614 23.00 16.47 -7.09
C GLN A 614 24.48 16.43 -7.49
N THR A 615 25.25 15.72 -6.69
CA THR A 615 26.64 15.35 -6.94
C THR A 615 26.72 13.83 -6.92
N PHE A 616 27.31 13.23 -7.94
CA PHE A 616 27.48 11.79 -7.97
C PHE A 616 28.46 11.36 -6.88
N VAL A 617 27.95 10.54 -5.96
CA VAL A 617 28.72 9.92 -4.88
C VAL A 617 28.60 8.40 -4.98
N PRO A 618 29.58 7.61 -4.55
CA PRO A 618 29.55 6.15 -4.67
C PRO A 618 28.35 5.50 -4.00
N ASN A 619 27.97 6.00 -2.82
CA ASN A 619 26.79 5.52 -2.10
C ASN A 619 26.03 6.72 -1.51
N ILE A 620 24.83 6.93 -1.97
CA ILE A 620 24.00 8.09 -1.61
C ILE A 620 23.54 8.08 -0.15
N PHE A 621 23.39 6.90 0.47
CA PHE A 621 23.08 6.80 1.90
C PHE A 621 24.09 7.51 2.79
N PHE A 622 25.32 7.63 2.33
CA PHE A 622 26.42 8.21 3.10
C PHE A 622 26.95 9.52 2.49
N ALA A 623 26.12 10.21 1.70
CA ALA A 623 26.44 11.54 1.21
C ALA A 623 26.71 12.50 2.37
N LYS A 624 27.76 13.30 2.25
CA LYS A 624 28.21 14.26 3.26
C LYS A 624 27.59 15.63 3.01
N ALA A 625 27.56 16.49 3.99
CA ALA A 625 27.01 17.84 3.87
C ALA A 625 27.59 18.64 2.69
N GLY A 626 28.88 18.47 2.40
CA GLY A 626 29.54 19.14 1.27
C GLY A 626 29.21 18.59 -0.11
N ASP A 627 28.55 17.44 -0.21
CA ASP A 627 28.13 16.83 -1.47
C ASP A 627 26.81 17.43 -1.98
N TYR A 628 25.98 17.97 -1.06
CA TYR A 628 24.70 18.57 -1.40
C TYR A 628 24.89 19.95 -2.01
N ARG A 629 24.53 20.10 -3.28
CA ARG A 629 24.71 21.33 -4.05
C ARG A 629 23.45 21.66 -4.84
N ALA A 630 23.08 22.93 -4.85
CA ALA A 630 22.04 23.39 -5.76
C ALA A 630 22.49 23.22 -7.22
N ALA A 631 21.56 22.76 -8.07
CA ALA A 631 21.81 22.58 -9.49
C ALA A 631 20.66 23.13 -10.33
N THR A 632 21.00 23.72 -11.48
CA THR A 632 20.02 24.14 -12.48
C THR A 632 19.56 22.94 -13.27
N GLN A 633 18.26 22.69 -13.23
CA GLN A 633 17.59 21.68 -14.01
C GLN A 633 16.94 22.31 -15.25
N ARG A 634 16.91 21.58 -16.37
CA ARG A 634 16.21 22.00 -17.58
C ARG A 634 15.36 20.85 -18.11
N VAL A 635 14.11 21.12 -18.41
CA VAL A 635 13.17 20.20 -19.07
C VAL A 635 12.99 20.68 -20.51
N PHE A 636 13.36 19.85 -21.47
CA PHE A 636 13.30 20.19 -22.89
C PHE A 636 11.94 19.84 -23.48
N THR A 637 11.38 20.78 -24.20
CA THR A 637 10.10 20.69 -24.90
C THR A 637 10.32 20.75 -26.42
N GLY A 638 9.32 20.36 -27.21
CA GLY A 638 9.42 20.40 -28.68
C GLY A 638 9.41 19.02 -29.33
N THR A 639 9.73 18.97 -30.62
CA THR A 639 9.65 17.74 -31.44
C THR A 639 10.54 16.61 -30.90
N ASN A 640 11.74 16.95 -30.42
CA ASN A 640 12.69 16.02 -29.80
C ASN A 640 12.74 16.19 -28.26
N GLY A 641 11.69 16.77 -27.70
CA GLY A 641 11.58 17.03 -26.26
C GLY A 641 10.86 15.94 -25.51
N SER A 642 10.36 16.33 -24.34
CA SER A 642 9.69 15.45 -23.39
C SER A 642 8.24 15.19 -23.79
N TRP A 643 7.78 13.96 -23.49
CA TRP A 643 6.39 13.55 -23.63
C TRP A 643 6.05 12.46 -22.64
N ILE A 644 4.76 12.30 -22.36
CA ILE A 644 4.23 11.17 -21.60
C ILE A 644 3.40 10.31 -22.55
N GLY A 645 3.77 9.06 -22.71
CA GLY A 645 2.98 8.09 -23.49
C GLY A 645 1.77 7.65 -22.68
N LEU A 646 0.58 8.02 -23.14
CA LEU A 646 -0.67 7.72 -22.46
C LEU A 646 -1.30 6.43 -23.00
N PRO A 647 -1.74 5.50 -22.14
CA PRO A 647 -2.45 4.27 -22.52
C PRO A 647 -3.94 4.57 -22.78
N ILE A 648 -4.23 5.30 -23.87
CA ILE A 648 -5.58 5.72 -24.21
C ILE A 648 -6.38 4.55 -24.77
N VAL A 649 -7.59 4.36 -24.25
CA VAL A 649 -8.62 3.45 -24.79
C VAL A 649 -9.56 4.26 -25.70
N ASN A 650 -9.79 3.78 -26.93
CA ASN A 650 -10.68 4.38 -27.93
C ASN A 650 -12.08 3.76 -27.86
#